data_f6e4e3de0d6f8007f763c61dc67ef0a7
#
_entry.id   f6e4e3de0d6f8007f763c61dc67ef0a7
#
_cell.length_a   1.000
_cell.length_b   1.000
_cell.length_c   1.000
_cell.angle_alpha   90.00
_cell.angle_beta   90.00
_cell.angle_gamma   90.00
#
_symmetry.space_group_name_H-M   'P 1'
#
loop_
_entity.id
_entity.type
_entity.pdbx_description
1 polymer ?
#
loop_
_entity_poly.entity_id
_entity_poly.type
_entity_poly.pdbx_seq_one_letter_code
_entity_poly.pdbx_strand_id
1 'polypeptide(L)'
;MDNMNKIFDKIACMLLCLWICSFSSSILAQEQTSLIVNGVPWYDQNHQPVNAHGAGIIRDNGKYWLFGEYKSDTSNAFPGFGCYSSEDLVNWHFERVVLPVQKDGILGSNRVGERVKVMRCPKTGMYVMLMHADDLKYMDPHIGIATCKTINGDYQLRGTLQYKGQPIKRWDMGVFQDEDGKGYLLTHHGPIYRLSDDYLSVDTMIANVKGMGESPAMFKKNGMYYLLTSNLTSWERNDNYYFTATNIAGPWKKQGVFCPEGTLTWNSQSTFVLMLPDGTPMYMGDRWSYPHQASAATYVWMPLQVAGEKLSIPSYWQSWNVQMMKSEDILNQATYKKPFLLNSNQTGKSIRLDFVGTHVAVVGRTNAHSGYALVSVLNHKKDTVYSSLIDFYSKVPQEGIRVITPKLSYGQYTLEIKVTGERPNWSDKRKSLYGSDDNFINASMAYVFGKNAEQVFTNPILGGDHPDPTIVRDGNDYYMTHSSFEYLPGLTVYHSNDLVNWEPISYALRKNLGSVWAPDICKHNGKYYIYFTVSKGNDDFYNYVVTSKSPYGPWSDPVDLKVGNWIDPSHVYDEGKNVRWLFMSGGHRIRLSDDGLSTIGKMEKVYDGWQIPPDWTVEGKALEGPKVKKIGDYYYFLNAEGGTAGPATTHMAIVARSKSVDGPWENSPINPLIHTYCNVEKWWSKGHASLIDTPDGKWWAVYHAYNKDRLNQGRQTLLEPIEITSDGWLKAPTGAEVVHPLAKPVIEENQKREKKISSKIGGKKITGEYDFAKSLSDFRIGKEWKGWKLSLIHISEPTRLGMIS
;
A
#
# COMPACT_ATOMS: atom_id res chain seq x y z
N MET A 1 -35.00 28.43 -43.12
CA MET A 1 -35.27 27.93 -41.73
C MET A 1 -34.85 26.50 -41.51
N ASP A 2 -34.83 25.61 -42.47
CA ASP A 2 -34.46 24.19 -42.26
C ASP A 2 -32.98 23.91 -41.98
N ASN A 3 -32.05 24.77 -42.39
CA ASN A 3 -30.64 24.54 -42.11
C ASN A 3 -30.18 25.00 -40.71
N MET A 4 -30.95 25.87 -40.08
CA MET A 4 -30.64 26.35 -38.71
C MET A 4 -31.13 25.33 -37.66
N ASN A 5 -32.25 24.66 -37.89
CA ASN A 5 -32.76 23.63 -36.98
C ASN A 5 -31.85 22.38 -36.94
N LYS A 6 -31.27 21.97 -38.09
CA LYS A 6 -30.29 20.84 -38.13
C LYS A 6 -28.96 21.12 -37.43
N ILE A 7 -28.59 22.40 -37.30
CA ILE A 7 -27.39 22.81 -36.55
C ILE A 7 -27.69 22.81 -35.05
N PHE A 8 -28.86 23.25 -34.63
CA PHE A 8 -29.31 23.24 -33.24
C PHE A 8 -29.45 21.80 -32.72
N ASP A 9 -30.02 20.88 -33.50
CA ASP A 9 -30.14 19.47 -33.11
C ASP A 9 -28.79 18.78 -33.00
N LYS A 10 -27.82 19.09 -33.84
CA LYS A 10 -26.44 18.56 -33.71
C LYS A 10 -25.69 19.12 -32.51
N ILE A 11 -25.90 20.40 -32.19
CA ILE A 11 -25.27 21.01 -30.99
C ILE A 11 -25.94 20.48 -29.72
N ALA A 12 -27.24 20.28 -29.69
CA ALA A 12 -27.96 19.69 -28.58
C ALA A 12 -27.57 18.21 -28.35
N CYS A 13 -27.41 17.42 -29.43
CA CYS A 13 -26.87 16.05 -29.33
C CYS A 13 -25.41 16.01 -28.85
N MET A 14 -24.58 16.95 -29.30
CA MET A 14 -23.18 17.04 -28.89
C MET A 14 -23.02 17.46 -27.41
N LEU A 15 -23.88 18.39 -26.96
CA LEU A 15 -23.93 18.79 -25.55
C LEU A 15 -24.53 17.69 -24.65
N LEU A 16 -25.52 16.93 -25.15
CA LEU A 16 -26.07 15.78 -24.44
C LEU A 16 -25.07 14.62 -24.35
N CYS A 17 -24.28 14.36 -25.41
CA CYS A 17 -23.18 13.39 -25.38
C CYS A 17 -22.06 13.83 -24.47
N LEU A 18 -21.71 15.12 -24.42
CA LEU A 18 -20.73 15.66 -23.47
C LEU A 18 -21.20 15.59 -22.01
N TRP A 19 -22.53 15.76 -21.79
CA TRP A 19 -23.13 15.62 -20.47
C TRP A 19 -23.23 14.16 -20.01
N ILE A 20 -23.52 13.23 -20.92
CA ILE A 20 -23.53 11.78 -20.65
C ILE A 20 -22.10 11.26 -20.45
N CYS A 21 -21.10 11.76 -21.21
CA CYS A 21 -19.68 11.39 -21.01
C CYS A 21 -19.09 11.96 -19.70
N SER A 22 -19.60 13.10 -19.19
CA SER A 22 -19.17 13.64 -17.90
C SER A 22 -19.83 12.93 -16.70
N PHE A 23 -20.94 12.21 -16.92
CA PHE A 23 -21.56 11.37 -15.87
C PHE A 23 -21.08 9.92 -15.87
N SER A 24 -20.41 9.45 -16.94
CA SER A 24 -19.92 8.08 -17.04
C SER A 24 -18.49 7.87 -16.51
N SER A 25 -17.78 8.92 -16.15
CA SER A 25 -16.45 8.86 -15.56
C SER A 25 -16.41 8.94 -14.03
N SER A 26 -17.56 8.96 -13.37
CA SER A 26 -17.68 9.03 -11.91
C SER A 26 -18.25 7.77 -11.23
N ILE A 27 -18.35 6.65 -11.92
CA ILE A 27 -18.78 5.39 -11.30
C ILE A 27 -17.70 4.35 -11.60
N LEU A 28 -16.72 4.26 -10.69
CA LEU A 28 -15.90 3.15 -10.26
C LEU A 28 -14.59 3.63 -9.59
N ALA A 29 -14.67 4.73 -8.81
CA ALA A 29 -13.81 4.84 -7.65
C ALA A 29 -14.64 4.22 -6.52
N GLN A 30 -14.32 3.00 -6.12
CA GLN A 30 -14.68 2.48 -4.82
C GLN A 30 -14.12 3.51 -3.83
N GLU A 31 -15.01 4.35 -3.26
CA GLU A 31 -14.65 5.34 -2.24
C GLU A 31 -13.92 4.58 -1.14
N GLN A 32 -12.61 4.75 -1.09
CA GLN A 32 -11.82 4.32 0.04
C GLN A 32 -12.38 5.10 1.21
N THR A 33 -13.18 4.45 2.06
CA THR A 33 -13.84 5.09 3.19
C THR A 33 -12.77 5.74 4.05
N SER A 34 -12.84 7.06 4.16
CA SER A 34 -11.93 7.84 4.99
C SER A 34 -12.23 7.52 6.45
N LEU A 35 -11.27 6.92 7.16
CA LEU A 35 -11.40 6.51 8.55
C LEU A 35 -10.51 7.38 9.44
N ILE A 36 -11.05 7.87 10.56
CA ILE A 36 -10.22 8.36 11.66
C ILE A 36 -9.52 7.14 12.28
N VAL A 37 -8.21 7.17 12.42
CA VAL A 37 -7.42 6.15 13.12
C VAL A 37 -6.80 6.75 14.36
N ASN A 38 -7.20 6.27 15.53
CA ASN A 38 -6.82 6.79 16.82
C ASN A 38 -5.46 6.27 17.31
N GLY A 39 -4.67 7.12 17.94
CA GLY A 39 -3.43 6.76 18.61
C GLY A 39 -2.28 6.44 17.67
N VAL A 40 -2.34 6.92 16.43
CA VAL A 40 -1.28 6.90 15.43
C VAL A 40 -1.05 8.29 14.87
N PRO A 41 0.11 8.61 14.29
CA PRO A 41 0.30 9.89 13.62
C PRO A 41 -0.68 10.07 12.45
N TRP A 42 -1.22 11.27 12.33
CA TRP A 42 -1.92 11.73 11.14
C TRP A 42 -0.98 12.59 10.32
N TYR A 43 -1.19 12.66 9.03
CA TYR A 43 -0.27 13.35 8.13
C TYR A 43 -0.96 14.43 7.32
N ASP A 44 -0.21 15.49 7.06
CA ASP A 44 -0.61 16.54 6.13
C ASP A 44 -0.24 16.18 4.67
N GLN A 45 -0.52 17.09 3.74
CA GLN A 45 -0.21 16.94 2.30
C GLN A 45 1.30 16.82 1.99
N ASN A 46 2.17 17.15 2.96
CA ASN A 46 3.63 17.07 2.83
C ASN A 46 4.19 15.84 3.56
N HIS A 47 3.32 14.90 3.96
CA HIS A 47 3.65 13.71 4.76
C HIS A 47 4.27 14.03 6.12
N GLN A 48 4.05 15.25 6.65
CA GLN A 48 4.48 15.61 8.00
C GLN A 48 3.38 15.27 9.01
N PRO A 49 3.74 14.86 10.24
CA PRO A 49 2.75 14.66 11.29
C PRO A 49 1.93 15.92 11.52
N VAL A 50 0.61 15.78 11.65
CA VAL A 50 -0.27 16.88 12.05
C VAL A 50 0.10 17.30 13.47
N ASN A 51 0.71 18.47 13.60
CA ASN A 51 1.23 19.01 14.84
C ASN A 51 0.31 20.14 15.34
N ALA A 52 -0.82 19.76 15.96
CA ALA A 52 -1.88 20.66 16.38
C ALA A 52 -2.56 20.16 17.67
N HIS A 53 -1.78 19.87 18.71
CA HIS A 53 -2.31 19.44 19.99
C HIS A 53 -2.89 20.60 20.80
N GLY A 54 -3.58 20.31 21.89
CA GLY A 54 -4.29 21.36 22.64
C GLY A 54 -5.38 22.07 21.83
N ALA A 55 -5.87 21.43 20.81
CA ALA A 55 -6.58 21.99 19.67
C ALA A 55 -8.01 22.47 19.94
N GLY A 56 -8.49 23.28 19.00
CA GLY A 56 -9.92 23.52 18.77
C GLY A 56 -10.25 23.50 17.29
N ILE A 57 -11.48 23.15 16.95
CA ILE A 57 -11.98 23.17 15.57
C ILE A 57 -13.11 24.18 15.44
N ILE A 58 -13.09 24.94 14.37
CA ILE A 58 -14.22 25.74 13.88
C ILE A 58 -14.63 25.24 12.48
N ARG A 59 -15.92 25.10 12.24
CA ARG A 59 -16.45 24.83 10.91
C ARG A 59 -16.84 26.13 10.24
N ASP A 60 -16.25 26.41 9.08
CA ASP A 60 -16.55 27.60 8.31
C ASP A 60 -16.47 27.30 6.82
N ASN A 61 -17.44 27.82 6.03
CA ASN A 61 -17.53 27.62 4.58
C ASN A 61 -17.42 26.14 4.12
N GLY A 62 -18.04 25.23 4.88
CA GLY A 62 -18.08 23.80 4.56
C GLY A 62 -16.84 23.00 4.95
N LYS A 63 -15.75 23.68 5.40
CA LYS A 63 -14.50 23.05 5.86
C LYS A 63 -14.39 23.07 7.38
N TYR A 64 -13.61 22.15 7.90
CA TYR A 64 -13.12 22.11 9.29
C TYR A 64 -11.75 22.76 9.35
N TRP A 65 -11.56 23.66 10.30
CA TRP A 65 -10.32 24.40 10.53
C TRP A 65 -9.80 24.06 11.92
N LEU A 66 -8.69 23.33 11.96
CA LEU A 66 -8.05 22.87 13.19
C LEU A 66 -6.94 23.85 13.56
N PHE A 67 -7.03 24.43 14.74
CA PHE A 67 -6.00 25.27 15.34
C PHE A 67 -5.39 24.52 16.52
N GLY A 68 -4.07 24.46 16.58
CA GLY A 68 -3.37 23.77 17.65
C GLY A 68 -1.97 24.30 17.89
N GLU A 69 -1.39 23.78 18.94
CA GLU A 69 -0.02 24.06 19.36
C GLU A 69 0.94 23.45 18.32
N TYR A 70 1.75 24.31 17.66
CA TYR A 70 2.81 23.87 16.78
C TYR A 70 4.05 23.62 17.63
N LYS A 71 4.20 22.39 18.15
CA LYS A 71 5.26 22.03 19.11
C LYS A 71 6.58 21.70 18.43
N SER A 72 7.66 21.68 19.22
CA SER A 72 8.94 21.07 18.85
C SER A 72 9.25 19.84 19.72
N ASP A 73 10.24 19.06 19.33
CA ASP A 73 10.72 17.89 20.09
C ASP A 73 11.84 18.21 21.07
N THR A 74 12.27 19.48 21.11
CA THR A 74 13.46 19.89 21.87
C THR A 74 13.14 20.83 23.03
N SER A 75 11.97 21.46 23.03
CA SER A 75 11.59 22.46 24.02
C SER A 75 10.09 22.70 24.07
N ASN A 76 9.57 23.10 25.24
CA ASN A 76 8.20 23.62 25.39
C ASN A 76 8.07 25.11 25.01
N ALA A 77 9.16 25.79 24.61
CA ALA A 77 9.08 27.13 24.10
C ALA A 77 8.12 27.22 22.90
N PHE A 78 7.35 28.27 22.85
CA PHE A 78 6.32 28.50 21.83
C PHE A 78 6.93 28.81 20.44
N PRO A 79 6.78 27.97 19.44
CA PRO A 79 7.19 28.30 18.08
C PRO A 79 6.06 28.93 17.27
N GLY A 80 4.80 28.69 17.64
CA GLY A 80 3.63 29.23 16.96
C GLY A 80 2.36 28.42 17.17
N PHE A 81 1.24 28.94 16.67
CA PHE A 81 0.01 28.18 16.52
C PHE A 81 -0.21 27.83 15.05
N GLY A 82 -0.36 26.52 14.77
CA GLY A 82 -0.64 25.98 13.44
C GLY A 82 -2.13 26.01 13.10
N CYS A 83 -2.40 26.12 11.79
CA CYS A 83 -3.73 26.02 11.22
C CYS A 83 -3.73 24.94 10.13
N TYR A 84 -4.69 24.03 10.20
CA TYR A 84 -4.94 22.98 9.24
C TYR A 84 -6.38 23.06 8.75
N SER A 85 -6.66 22.64 7.52
CA SER A 85 -8.00 22.51 6.99
C SER A 85 -8.31 21.08 6.55
N SER A 86 -9.59 20.69 6.62
CA SER A 86 -10.08 19.39 6.14
C SER A 86 -11.54 19.48 5.72
N GLU A 87 -11.95 18.71 4.76
CA GLU A 87 -13.36 18.55 4.36
C GLU A 87 -14.05 17.37 5.06
N ASP A 88 -13.25 16.43 5.61
CA ASP A 88 -13.73 15.14 6.11
C ASP A 88 -13.23 14.74 7.50
N LEU A 89 -12.44 15.58 8.19
CA LEU A 89 -11.79 15.31 9.49
C LEU A 89 -10.71 14.21 9.45
N VAL A 90 -10.35 13.71 8.29
CA VAL A 90 -9.35 12.64 8.09
C VAL A 90 -8.15 13.13 7.29
N ASN A 91 -8.42 13.80 6.17
CA ASN A 91 -7.39 14.32 5.29
C ASN A 91 -7.12 15.78 5.65
N TRP A 92 -5.94 16.02 6.24
CA TRP A 92 -5.55 17.34 6.74
C TRP A 92 -4.60 18.04 5.78
N HIS A 93 -4.87 19.32 5.54
CA HIS A 93 -4.01 20.22 4.78
C HIS A 93 -3.40 21.26 5.73
N PHE A 94 -2.07 21.28 5.85
CA PHE A 94 -1.38 22.34 6.60
C PHE A 94 -1.45 23.65 5.83
N GLU A 95 -2.11 24.62 6.42
CA GLU A 95 -2.24 25.94 5.82
C GLU A 95 -1.00 26.78 6.12
N ARG A 96 -0.73 26.99 7.41
CA ARG A 96 0.40 27.78 7.89
C ARG A 96 0.44 27.86 9.42
N VAL A 97 1.52 28.43 9.94
CA VAL A 97 1.56 28.98 11.29
C VAL A 97 0.88 30.35 11.27
N VAL A 98 -0.29 30.46 11.88
CA VAL A 98 -1.15 31.67 11.83
C VAL A 98 -0.83 32.71 12.91
N LEU A 99 -0.16 32.31 14.00
CA LEU A 99 0.38 33.18 15.01
C LEU A 99 1.76 32.64 15.42
N PRO A 100 2.85 33.19 14.84
CA PRO A 100 4.21 32.77 15.17
C PRO A 100 4.67 33.35 16.50
N VAL A 101 5.82 32.89 16.99
CA VAL A 101 6.53 33.48 18.11
C VAL A 101 6.68 34.99 17.91
N GLN A 102 6.42 35.76 18.97
CA GLN A 102 6.49 37.20 18.94
C GLN A 102 7.90 37.67 19.35
N LYS A 103 8.23 38.91 18.99
CA LYS A 103 9.51 39.52 19.38
C LYS A 103 9.70 39.56 20.87
N ASP A 104 8.61 39.90 21.62
CA ASP A 104 8.57 40.01 23.05
C ASP A 104 7.14 39.77 23.60
N GLY A 105 6.92 40.02 24.90
CA GLY A 105 5.62 39.87 25.52
C GLY A 105 5.25 38.42 25.88
N ILE A 106 3.95 38.16 26.03
CA ILE A 106 3.43 36.87 26.55
C ILE A 106 3.66 35.67 25.63
N LEU A 107 3.97 35.86 24.35
CA LEU A 107 4.31 34.82 23.35
C LEU A 107 5.71 35.06 22.76
N GLY A 108 6.64 35.66 23.50
CA GLY A 108 8.04 35.80 23.10
C GLY A 108 8.78 34.44 23.06
N SER A 109 10.05 34.49 22.67
CA SER A 109 10.87 33.26 22.40
C SER A 109 11.08 32.34 23.59
N ASN A 110 10.95 32.86 24.84
CA ASN A 110 11.10 32.07 26.06
C ASN A 110 9.76 31.90 26.79
N ARG A 111 8.69 31.87 26.04
CA ARG A 111 7.33 31.70 26.57
C ARG A 111 6.72 30.39 26.08
N VAL A 112 5.69 29.95 26.75
CA VAL A 112 4.81 28.84 26.39
C VAL A 112 3.54 29.41 25.78
N GLY A 113 3.01 28.76 24.71
CA GLY A 113 1.70 29.04 24.12
C GLY A 113 0.95 27.75 23.93
N GLU A 114 -0.20 27.59 24.57
CA GLU A 114 -0.93 26.32 24.65
C GLU A 114 -2.44 26.52 24.56
N ARG A 115 -3.18 25.41 24.37
CA ARG A 115 -4.66 25.33 24.45
C ARG A 115 -5.39 26.30 23.52
N VAL A 116 -4.84 26.61 22.37
CA VAL A 116 -5.43 27.57 21.42
C VAL A 116 -6.84 27.18 20.99
N LYS A 117 -7.77 28.17 21.01
CA LYS A 117 -9.14 28.00 20.51
C LYS A 117 -9.53 29.24 19.71
N VAL A 118 -10.24 29.04 18.61
CA VAL A 118 -10.73 30.10 17.75
C VAL A 118 -12.25 30.08 17.68
N MET A 119 -12.86 31.26 17.82
CA MET A 119 -14.29 31.49 17.61
C MET A 119 -14.51 32.62 16.62
N ARG A 120 -15.58 32.54 15.83
CA ARG A 120 -16.01 33.66 14.99
C ARG A 120 -17.00 34.51 15.76
N CYS A 121 -16.67 35.79 15.99
CA CYS A 121 -17.55 36.73 16.67
C CYS A 121 -18.74 37.09 15.75
N PRO A 122 -20.01 36.83 16.14
CA PRO A 122 -21.17 37.14 15.29
C PRO A 122 -21.34 38.63 15.02
N LYS A 123 -21.02 39.50 16.01
CA LYS A 123 -21.19 40.96 15.93
C LYS A 123 -20.21 41.61 14.96
N THR A 124 -18.94 41.19 14.98
CA THR A 124 -17.86 41.82 14.22
C THR A 124 -17.44 41.05 12.97
N GLY A 125 -17.82 39.78 12.90
CA GLY A 125 -17.35 38.84 11.85
C GLY A 125 -15.87 38.43 11.98
N MET A 126 -15.15 38.99 12.97
CA MET A 126 -13.75 38.67 13.25
C MET A 126 -13.58 37.28 13.84
N TYR A 127 -12.46 36.64 13.52
CA TYR A 127 -12.01 35.43 14.20
C TYR A 127 -11.19 35.86 15.42
N VAL A 128 -11.61 35.38 16.59
CA VAL A 128 -10.97 35.66 17.88
C VAL A 128 -10.32 34.38 18.38
N MET A 129 -9.03 34.45 18.61
CA MET A 129 -8.20 33.37 19.12
C MET A 129 -7.89 33.63 20.60
N LEU A 130 -8.22 32.67 21.45
CA LEU A 130 -7.82 32.66 22.85
C LEU A 130 -6.82 31.54 23.09
N MET A 131 -5.85 31.77 23.98
CA MET A 131 -4.80 30.81 24.28
C MET A 131 -4.30 30.97 25.72
N HIS A 132 -3.75 29.92 26.27
CA HIS A 132 -2.88 29.96 27.43
C HIS A 132 -1.48 30.42 27.01
N ALA A 133 -0.92 31.37 27.72
CA ALA A 133 0.46 31.83 27.59
C ALA A 133 1.14 31.81 28.97
N ASP A 134 2.39 31.34 29.05
CA ASP A 134 3.09 31.23 30.35
C ASP A 134 4.62 31.41 30.16
N ASP A 135 5.36 31.44 31.25
CA ASP A 135 6.81 31.22 31.19
C ASP A 135 7.15 29.71 31.12
N LEU A 136 8.39 29.38 30.77
CA LEU A 136 8.83 27.96 30.65
C LEU A 136 8.73 27.18 31.98
N LYS A 137 8.50 27.86 33.12
CA LYS A 137 8.31 27.24 34.45
C LYS A 137 6.85 27.15 34.86
N TYR A 138 5.93 27.63 34.01
CA TYR A 138 4.49 27.75 34.30
C TYR A 138 4.18 28.55 35.58
N MET A 139 4.88 29.68 35.79
CA MET A 139 4.75 30.53 36.96
C MET A 139 4.13 31.90 36.67
N ASP A 140 3.94 32.25 35.40
CA ASP A 140 3.35 33.52 34.95
C ASP A 140 2.24 33.27 33.88
N PRO A 141 1.16 32.57 34.28
CA PRO A 141 0.08 32.21 33.35
C PRO A 141 -0.79 33.42 32.99
N HIS A 142 -1.17 33.50 31.73
CA HIS A 142 -2.08 34.47 31.16
C HIS A 142 -3.02 33.84 30.14
N ILE A 143 -4.24 34.37 30.03
CA ILE A 143 -5.07 34.15 28.87
C ILE A 143 -4.75 35.22 27.85
N GLY A 144 -4.11 34.80 26.73
CA GLY A 144 -3.82 35.67 25.59
C GLY A 144 -5.01 35.76 24.65
N ILE A 145 -5.04 36.86 23.89
CA ILE A 145 -6.06 37.11 22.86
C ILE A 145 -5.41 37.64 21.57
N ALA A 146 -5.81 37.06 20.44
CA ALA A 146 -5.41 37.51 19.10
C ALA A 146 -6.63 37.56 18.18
N THR A 147 -6.56 38.32 17.08
CA THR A 147 -7.68 38.50 16.16
C THR A 147 -7.22 38.48 14.71
N CYS A 148 -8.09 37.98 13.82
CA CYS A 148 -7.89 38.03 12.38
C CYS A 148 -9.21 38.26 11.64
N LYS A 149 -9.15 38.87 10.44
CA LYS A 149 -10.33 39.04 9.56
C LYS A 149 -10.67 37.78 8.78
N THR A 150 -9.69 36.95 8.50
CA THR A 150 -9.83 35.69 7.76
C THR A 150 -9.42 34.52 8.63
N ILE A 151 -10.03 33.36 8.43
CA ILE A 151 -9.86 32.22 9.32
C ILE A 151 -8.42 31.69 9.38
N ASN A 152 -7.71 31.65 8.26
CA ASN A 152 -6.33 31.18 8.11
C ASN A 152 -5.31 32.31 7.88
N GLY A 153 -5.69 33.57 8.19
CA GLY A 153 -4.80 34.74 8.05
C GLY A 153 -3.82 34.90 9.20
N ASP A 154 -3.07 36.00 9.17
CA ASP A 154 -2.12 36.38 10.22
C ASP A 154 -2.87 36.96 11.43
N TYR A 155 -2.95 36.20 12.51
CA TYR A 155 -3.57 36.65 13.73
C TYR A 155 -2.69 37.69 14.44
N GLN A 156 -3.31 38.78 14.82
CA GLN A 156 -2.61 39.88 15.52
C GLN A 156 -2.82 39.72 17.03
N LEU A 157 -1.73 39.49 17.78
CA LEU A 157 -1.74 39.41 19.22
C LEU A 157 -2.19 40.77 19.80
N ARG A 158 -3.23 40.75 20.66
CA ARG A 158 -3.80 41.94 21.32
C ARG A 158 -3.29 42.10 22.73
N GLY A 159 -2.60 41.11 23.30
CA GLY A 159 -2.14 41.05 24.66
C GLY A 159 -2.91 40.03 25.50
N THR A 160 -3.18 40.39 26.77
CA THR A 160 -3.87 39.52 27.75
C THR A 160 -5.34 39.87 27.86
N LEU A 161 -6.20 38.87 27.97
CA LEU A 161 -7.61 39.05 28.28
C LEU A 161 -7.76 39.52 29.75
N GLN A 162 -8.59 40.52 29.97
CA GLN A 162 -8.75 41.16 31.28
C GLN A 162 -10.14 40.91 31.85
N TYR A 163 -10.20 40.81 33.17
CA TYR A 163 -11.43 40.86 33.96
C TYR A 163 -11.29 41.89 35.11
N LYS A 164 -12.20 42.84 35.18
CA LYS A 164 -12.16 43.94 36.18
C LYS A 164 -10.83 44.71 36.17
N GLY A 165 -10.28 44.95 34.98
CA GLY A 165 -9.02 45.67 34.79
C GLY A 165 -7.76 44.91 35.18
N GLN A 166 -7.85 43.62 35.48
CA GLN A 166 -6.70 42.78 35.79
C GLN A 166 -6.56 41.63 34.76
N PRO A 167 -5.36 41.25 34.36
CA PRO A 167 -5.13 40.07 33.50
C PRO A 167 -5.67 38.81 34.17
N ILE A 168 -6.34 37.95 33.39
CA ILE A 168 -6.78 36.62 33.84
C ILE A 168 -5.56 35.71 33.92
N LYS A 169 -5.11 35.42 35.14
CA LYS A 169 -3.98 34.50 35.41
C LYS A 169 -4.47 33.08 35.57
N ARG A 170 -4.55 32.37 34.47
CA ARG A 170 -4.97 30.96 34.39
C ARG A 170 -4.13 30.23 33.33
N TRP A 171 -3.87 28.90 33.54
CA TRP A 171 -3.27 28.06 32.52
C TRP A 171 -4.34 27.41 31.64
N ASP A 172 -4.56 26.14 31.66
CA ASP A 172 -5.49 25.45 30.78
C ASP A 172 -6.83 26.15 30.63
N MET A 173 -7.25 26.28 29.38
CA MET A 173 -8.49 26.96 29.02
C MET A 173 -9.22 26.22 27.89
N GLY A 174 -10.49 26.45 27.78
CA GLY A 174 -11.37 26.12 26.69
C GLY A 174 -12.28 27.29 26.32
N VAL A 175 -12.98 27.18 25.22
CA VAL A 175 -14.03 28.14 24.85
C VAL A 175 -15.32 27.39 24.53
N PHE A 176 -16.42 28.12 24.66
CA PHE A 176 -17.72 27.67 24.22
C PHE A 176 -18.48 28.83 23.58
N GLN A 177 -19.10 28.61 22.45
CA GLN A 177 -20.02 29.56 21.80
C GLN A 177 -21.42 28.94 21.86
N ASP A 178 -22.36 29.61 22.51
CA ASP A 178 -23.74 29.13 22.61
C ASP A 178 -24.53 29.50 21.34
N GLU A 179 -25.71 28.88 21.17
CA GLU A 179 -26.62 29.07 20.07
C GLU A 179 -27.08 30.52 19.86
N ASP A 180 -27.11 31.33 20.95
CA ASP A 180 -27.43 32.76 20.91
C ASP A 180 -26.24 33.64 20.51
N GLY A 181 -25.10 33.02 20.15
CA GLY A 181 -23.90 33.71 19.74
C GLY A 181 -23.06 34.30 20.87
N LYS A 182 -23.40 34.05 22.13
CA LYS A 182 -22.54 34.45 23.24
C LYS A 182 -21.34 33.56 23.37
N GLY A 183 -20.16 34.15 23.55
CA GLY A 183 -18.89 33.44 23.77
C GLY A 183 -18.57 33.32 25.27
N TYR A 184 -17.96 32.17 25.58
CA TYR A 184 -17.54 31.91 26.97
C TYR A 184 -16.11 31.41 27.01
N LEU A 185 -15.34 31.86 28.00
CA LEU A 185 -14.03 31.35 28.39
C LEU A 185 -14.19 30.41 29.58
N LEU A 186 -13.69 29.19 29.42
CA LEU A 186 -13.61 28.18 30.48
C LEU A 186 -12.17 28.12 30.96
N THR A 187 -11.95 28.14 32.29
CA THR A 187 -10.60 28.06 32.83
C THR A 187 -10.45 26.93 33.82
N HIS A 188 -9.25 26.39 33.99
CA HIS A 188 -8.98 25.41 35.04
C HIS A 188 -9.43 25.85 36.41
N HIS A 189 -9.76 24.90 37.27
CA HIS A 189 -10.30 25.11 38.62
C HIS A 189 -11.68 25.79 38.68
N GLY A 190 -12.40 25.94 37.54
CA GLY A 190 -13.84 26.16 37.57
C GLY A 190 -14.43 27.47 37.09
N PRO A 191 -13.71 28.60 37.03
CA PRO A 191 -14.29 29.84 36.55
C PRO A 191 -14.76 29.76 35.11
N ILE A 192 -16.01 30.18 34.87
CA ILE A 192 -16.61 30.36 33.54
C ILE A 192 -16.91 31.85 33.38
N TYR A 193 -16.35 32.46 32.38
CA TYR A 193 -16.49 33.88 32.04
C TYR A 193 -17.31 34.06 30.79
N ARG A 194 -18.28 34.96 30.80
CA ARG A 194 -18.93 35.45 29.59
C ARG A 194 -18.08 36.53 28.96
N LEU A 195 -17.81 36.39 27.66
CA LEU A 195 -17.13 37.42 26.90
C LEU A 195 -18.07 38.57 26.53
N SER A 196 -17.49 39.75 26.27
CA SER A 196 -18.20 40.86 25.65
C SER A 196 -18.74 40.49 24.26
N ASP A 197 -19.71 41.26 23.75
CA ASP A 197 -20.33 41.01 22.46
C ASP A 197 -19.35 40.96 21.27
N ASP A 198 -18.19 41.63 21.36
CA ASP A 198 -17.11 41.61 20.39
C ASP A 198 -16.04 40.55 20.64
N TYR A 199 -16.17 39.80 21.75
CA TYR A 199 -15.24 38.77 22.23
C TYR A 199 -13.86 39.28 22.67
N LEU A 200 -13.66 40.59 22.72
CA LEU A 200 -12.35 41.18 23.02
C LEU A 200 -12.08 41.42 24.51
N SER A 201 -13.07 41.30 25.35
CA SER A 201 -12.98 41.44 26.81
C SER A 201 -13.93 40.49 27.52
N VAL A 202 -13.87 40.49 28.87
CA VAL A 202 -14.77 39.72 29.73
C VAL A 202 -15.78 40.64 30.37
N ASP A 203 -17.08 40.33 30.20
CA ASP A 203 -18.16 41.03 30.90
C ASP A 203 -18.26 40.62 32.35
N THR A 204 -18.39 39.31 32.58
CA THR A 204 -18.65 38.83 33.94
C THR A 204 -18.22 37.37 34.10
N MET A 205 -17.88 36.99 35.30
CA MET A 205 -17.77 35.59 35.72
C MET A 205 -19.17 35.08 36.08
N ILE A 206 -19.68 34.10 35.30
CA ILE A 206 -21.06 33.61 35.46
C ILE A 206 -21.15 32.38 36.35
N ALA A 207 -20.08 31.61 36.48
CA ALA A 207 -20.03 30.43 37.32
C ALA A 207 -18.62 30.19 37.86
N ASN A 208 -18.54 29.38 38.92
CA ASN A 208 -17.30 28.79 39.39
C ASN A 208 -17.57 27.33 39.80
N VAL A 209 -17.24 26.41 38.90
CA VAL A 209 -17.55 24.97 39.02
C VAL A 209 -16.58 24.33 40.02
N LYS A 210 -17.03 24.07 41.24
CA LYS A 210 -16.21 23.46 42.28
C LYS A 210 -15.78 22.02 41.87
N GLY A 211 -14.51 21.69 42.11
CA GLY A 211 -13.95 20.37 41.84
C GLY A 211 -13.61 20.10 40.37
N MET A 212 -13.62 21.14 39.54
CA MET A 212 -13.09 21.08 38.18
C MET A 212 -11.55 21.08 38.19
N GLY A 213 -10.95 20.24 37.40
CA GLY A 213 -9.49 20.18 37.20
C GLY A 213 -8.99 21.07 36.07
N GLU A 214 -8.32 20.50 35.13
CA GLU A 214 -7.73 21.18 33.95
C GLU A 214 -8.36 20.71 32.62
N SER A 215 -7.90 21.28 31.49
CA SER A 215 -8.33 20.92 30.14
C SER A 215 -9.85 20.96 29.89
N PRO A 216 -10.52 22.11 30.21
CA PRO A 216 -11.97 22.20 30.06
C PRO A 216 -12.43 22.19 28.62
N ALA A 217 -13.45 21.39 28.31
CA ALA A 217 -14.17 21.37 27.05
C ALA A 217 -15.66 21.32 27.29
N MET A 218 -16.45 22.10 26.55
CA MET A 218 -17.89 22.20 26.73
C MET A 218 -18.67 22.02 25.46
N PHE A 219 -19.83 21.39 25.56
CA PHE A 219 -20.85 21.38 24.52
C PHE A 219 -22.24 21.42 25.12
N LYS A 220 -23.23 21.74 24.29
CA LYS A 220 -24.65 21.73 24.64
C LYS A 220 -25.40 20.77 23.74
N LYS A 221 -26.28 19.97 24.32
CA LYS A 221 -27.18 19.08 23.58
C LYS A 221 -28.52 18.95 24.29
N ASN A 222 -29.60 19.09 23.55
CA ASN A 222 -30.99 19.00 24.07
C ASN A 222 -31.23 19.86 25.31
N GLY A 223 -30.74 21.13 25.32
CA GLY A 223 -30.90 22.09 26.42
C GLY A 223 -30.01 21.84 27.62
N MET A 224 -29.13 20.82 27.60
CA MET A 224 -28.20 20.53 28.69
C MET A 224 -26.77 20.84 28.30
N TYR A 225 -26.03 21.45 29.19
CA TYR A 225 -24.60 21.71 29.08
C TYR A 225 -23.80 20.57 29.69
N TYR A 226 -22.74 20.15 29.01
CA TYR A 226 -21.78 19.15 29.45
C TYR A 226 -20.39 19.77 29.46
N LEU A 227 -19.73 19.74 30.63
CA LEU A 227 -18.38 20.28 30.82
C LEU A 227 -17.44 19.14 31.17
N LEU A 228 -16.55 18.81 30.25
CA LEU A 228 -15.51 17.80 30.44
C LEU A 228 -14.26 18.44 31.01
N THR A 229 -13.52 17.68 31.80
CA THR A 229 -12.27 18.14 32.44
C THR A 229 -11.40 16.95 32.83
N SER A 230 -10.09 17.17 33.02
CA SER A 230 -9.13 16.17 33.47
C SER A 230 -8.61 16.49 34.87
N ASN A 231 -8.01 15.50 35.55
CA ASN A 231 -7.22 15.71 36.74
C ASN A 231 -5.85 16.32 36.39
N LEU A 232 -5.15 16.84 37.43
CA LEU A 232 -3.83 17.46 37.28
C LEU A 232 -2.75 16.39 37.42
N THR A 233 -2.25 15.87 36.32
CA THR A 233 -1.23 14.81 36.25
C THR A 233 -0.09 15.14 35.30
N SER A 234 0.21 16.44 35.12
CA SER A 234 1.24 16.90 34.16
C SER A 234 0.93 16.35 32.73
N TRP A 235 1.90 15.90 31.97
CA TRP A 235 1.72 15.29 30.64
C TRP A 235 1.19 13.85 30.68
N GLU A 236 0.94 13.29 31.90
CA GLU A 236 0.38 11.94 32.03
C GLU A 236 -1.13 11.97 31.86
N ARG A 237 -1.66 10.94 31.22
CA ARG A 237 -3.11 10.76 31.03
C ARG A 237 -3.78 10.27 32.30
N ASN A 238 -5.06 10.58 32.47
CA ASN A 238 -5.86 10.18 33.61
C ASN A 238 -7.32 9.93 33.20
N ASP A 239 -8.11 9.40 34.12
CA ASP A 239 -9.55 9.28 33.90
C ASP A 239 -10.19 10.65 33.97
N ASN A 240 -10.59 11.19 32.83
CA ASN A 240 -11.28 12.45 32.71
C ASN A 240 -12.74 12.29 33.17
N TYR A 241 -13.33 13.35 33.64
CA TYR A 241 -14.67 13.37 34.20
C TYR A 241 -15.46 14.58 33.71
N TYR A 242 -16.75 14.62 34.01
CA TYR A 242 -17.61 15.68 33.51
C TYR A 242 -18.64 16.16 34.52
N PHE A 243 -19.21 17.31 34.21
CA PHE A 243 -20.31 17.96 34.90
C PHE A 243 -21.44 18.22 33.93
N THR A 244 -22.68 18.35 34.47
CA THR A 244 -23.87 18.76 33.70
C THR A 244 -24.59 19.91 34.36
N ALA A 245 -25.27 20.76 33.59
CA ALA A 245 -26.17 21.77 34.04
C ALA A 245 -27.24 22.10 33.00
N THR A 246 -28.42 22.51 33.41
CA THR A 246 -29.47 23.02 32.49
C THR A 246 -29.30 24.49 32.16
N ASN A 247 -28.48 25.21 32.96
CA ASN A 247 -28.10 26.60 32.71
C ASN A 247 -26.58 26.73 32.84
N ILE A 248 -25.95 27.47 31.95
CA ILE A 248 -24.49 27.63 31.92
C ILE A 248 -23.96 28.30 33.20
N ALA A 249 -24.78 29.12 33.89
CA ALA A 249 -24.47 29.68 35.22
C ALA A 249 -24.59 28.64 36.36
N GLY A 250 -25.07 27.45 36.08
CA GLY A 250 -25.29 26.37 37.04
C GLY A 250 -26.72 26.32 37.59
N PRO A 251 -26.97 25.50 38.62
CA PRO A 251 -25.96 24.72 39.33
C PRO A 251 -25.37 23.58 38.54
N TRP A 252 -24.03 23.40 38.65
CA TRP A 252 -23.29 22.32 37.99
C TRP A 252 -23.23 21.09 38.89
N LYS A 253 -23.59 19.93 38.31
CA LYS A 253 -23.57 18.62 38.98
C LYS A 253 -22.43 17.77 38.45
N LYS A 254 -21.51 17.34 39.35
CA LYS A 254 -20.46 16.37 38.96
C LYS A 254 -21.09 15.00 38.71
N GLN A 255 -20.78 14.41 37.54
CA GLN A 255 -21.35 13.12 37.12
C GLN A 255 -20.35 11.95 37.25
N GLY A 256 -19.05 12.21 37.20
CA GLY A 256 -18.00 11.19 37.24
C GLY A 256 -17.30 11.03 35.92
N VAL A 257 -16.67 9.86 35.70
CA VAL A 257 -15.95 9.54 34.46
C VAL A 257 -16.90 9.19 33.32
N PHE A 258 -16.49 9.43 32.09
CA PHE A 258 -17.28 9.10 30.88
C PHE A 258 -16.67 7.98 30.02
N CYS A 259 -15.48 7.48 30.38
CA CYS A 259 -14.90 6.24 29.90
C CYS A 259 -14.84 5.20 31.01
N PRO A 260 -14.71 3.91 30.76
CA PRO A 260 -14.50 2.93 31.80
C PRO A 260 -13.31 3.31 32.68
N GLU A 261 -13.51 3.26 34.00
CA GLU A 261 -12.51 3.62 34.97
C GLU A 261 -11.22 2.81 34.82
N GLY A 262 -10.08 3.48 34.96
CA GLY A 262 -8.75 2.86 34.78
C GLY A 262 -8.29 2.78 33.32
N THR A 263 -9.10 3.18 32.33
CA THR A 263 -8.66 3.27 30.93
C THR A 263 -7.87 4.55 30.64
N LEU A 264 -7.79 5.46 31.61
CA LEU A 264 -7.20 6.80 31.46
C LEU A 264 -7.80 7.56 30.28
N THR A 265 -9.14 7.50 30.14
CA THR A 265 -9.89 8.09 29.03
C THR A 265 -9.35 7.59 27.67
N TRP A 266 -9.21 6.26 27.57
CA TRP A 266 -8.58 5.60 26.43
C TRP A 266 -7.17 6.14 26.13
N ASN A 267 -6.40 6.40 27.19
CA ASN A 267 -5.05 6.93 27.14
C ASN A 267 -4.98 8.31 26.45
N SER A 268 -5.87 9.25 26.84
CA SER A 268 -5.93 10.60 26.29
C SER A 268 -6.40 11.62 27.31
N GLN A 269 -6.14 12.90 27.04
CA GLN A 269 -6.63 14.04 27.81
C GLN A 269 -7.56 14.89 26.94
N SER A 270 -8.71 15.31 27.47
CA SER A 270 -9.67 16.12 26.73
C SER A 270 -9.06 17.45 26.29
N THR A 271 -9.43 17.92 25.09
CA THR A 271 -9.02 19.24 24.59
C THR A 271 -10.19 20.04 24.03
N PHE A 272 -11.12 19.37 23.36
CA PHE A 272 -12.28 20.01 22.74
C PHE A 272 -13.42 18.99 22.53
N VAL A 273 -14.62 19.48 22.28
CA VAL A 273 -15.74 18.68 21.75
C VAL A 273 -16.29 19.39 20.52
N LEU A 274 -16.24 18.69 19.39
CA LEU A 274 -16.81 19.17 18.14
C LEU A 274 -18.21 18.62 17.96
N MET A 275 -19.20 19.49 17.70
CA MET A 275 -20.52 19.05 17.27
C MET A 275 -20.49 18.72 15.78
N LEU A 276 -20.70 17.45 15.44
CA LEU A 276 -20.78 16.98 14.07
C LEU A 276 -22.09 17.43 13.39
N PRO A 277 -22.17 17.44 12.04
CA PRO A 277 -23.37 17.92 11.32
C PRO A 277 -24.67 17.20 11.67
N ASP A 278 -24.60 15.93 12.07
CA ASP A 278 -25.73 15.12 12.53
C ASP A 278 -26.14 15.39 13.99
N GLY A 279 -25.48 16.32 14.64
CA GLY A 279 -25.68 16.67 16.06
C GLY A 279 -25.02 15.70 17.04
N THR A 280 -24.13 14.81 16.60
CA THR A 280 -23.34 13.96 17.47
C THR A 280 -22.14 14.74 18.01
N PRO A 281 -21.93 14.83 19.34
CA PRO A 281 -20.71 15.39 19.90
C PRO A 281 -19.55 14.44 19.73
N MET A 282 -18.45 14.91 19.16
CA MET A 282 -17.20 14.17 19.02
C MET A 282 -16.20 14.66 20.07
N TYR A 283 -15.78 13.75 20.92
CA TYR A 283 -14.67 13.94 21.84
C TYR A 283 -13.36 14.09 21.08
N MET A 284 -12.60 15.11 21.39
CA MET A 284 -11.25 15.32 20.90
C MET A 284 -10.30 15.23 22.10
N GLY A 285 -9.41 14.24 22.07
CA GLY A 285 -8.41 14.01 23.10
C GLY A 285 -7.01 14.05 22.52
N ASP A 286 -6.07 14.55 23.31
CA ASP A 286 -4.64 14.54 23.00
C ASP A 286 -3.97 13.39 23.74
N ARG A 287 -3.09 12.69 23.02
CA ARG A 287 -2.19 11.71 23.58
C ARG A 287 -0.79 12.30 23.55
N TRP A 288 -0.46 13.01 24.61
CA TRP A 288 0.83 13.69 24.79
C TRP A 288 2.00 12.71 24.76
N SER A 289 3.15 13.14 24.28
CA SER A 289 4.37 12.33 24.20
C SER A 289 5.60 13.16 24.59
N TYR A 290 5.62 13.67 25.81
CA TYR A 290 6.74 14.48 26.29
C TYR A 290 8.02 13.65 26.44
N PRO A 291 9.21 14.14 25.95
CA PRO A 291 9.46 15.47 25.38
C PRO A 291 9.17 15.60 23.87
N HIS A 292 8.94 14.52 23.12
CA HIS A 292 8.81 14.50 21.66
C HIS A 292 7.37 14.81 21.22
N GLN A 293 6.90 16.02 21.53
CA GLN A 293 5.51 16.44 21.32
C GLN A 293 5.17 16.68 19.84
N ALA A 294 6.15 17.08 19.01
CA ALA A 294 5.90 17.34 17.60
C ALA A 294 5.81 16.08 16.76
N SER A 295 6.70 15.11 16.99
CA SER A 295 6.81 13.90 16.18
C SER A 295 5.98 12.74 16.68
N ALA A 296 5.83 12.57 18.02
CA ALA A 296 5.33 11.35 18.63
C ALA A 296 3.97 11.47 19.34
N ALA A 297 3.48 12.68 19.58
CA ALA A 297 2.14 12.87 20.12
C ALA A 297 1.07 12.52 19.09
N THR A 298 -0.07 12.01 19.53
CA THR A 298 -1.15 11.52 18.67
C THR A 298 -2.52 11.95 19.19
N TYR A 299 -3.58 11.59 18.48
CA TYR A 299 -4.95 12.00 18.77
C TYR A 299 -5.84 10.80 19.08
N VAL A 300 -6.87 11.04 19.90
CA VAL A 300 -7.95 10.11 20.17
C VAL A 300 -9.27 10.86 20.01
N TRP A 301 -9.92 10.70 18.87
CA TRP A 301 -11.21 11.32 18.57
C TRP A 301 -12.28 10.26 18.41
N MET A 302 -13.34 10.37 19.19
CA MET A 302 -14.40 9.36 19.22
C MET A 302 -15.76 10.01 19.49
N PRO A 303 -16.86 9.45 18.96
CA PRO A 303 -18.19 9.96 19.25
C PRO A 303 -18.56 9.74 20.72
N LEU A 304 -19.18 10.75 21.32
CA LEU A 304 -19.76 10.70 22.66
C LEU A 304 -21.21 10.20 22.58
N GLN A 305 -21.54 9.21 23.39
CA GLN A 305 -22.91 8.77 23.59
C GLN A 305 -23.56 9.60 24.68
N VAL A 306 -24.69 10.25 24.37
CA VAL A 306 -25.42 11.13 25.28
C VAL A 306 -26.81 10.58 25.53
N ALA A 307 -27.16 10.35 26.81
CA ALA A 307 -28.48 9.90 27.24
C ALA A 307 -28.90 10.67 28.50
N GLY A 308 -29.62 11.78 28.32
CA GLY A 308 -29.96 12.72 29.40
C GLY A 308 -28.70 13.28 30.07
N GLU A 309 -28.58 13.19 31.40
CA GLU A 309 -27.34 13.61 32.09
C GLU A 309 -26.14 12.69 31.84
N LYS A 310 -26.36 11.47 31.32
CA LYS A 310 -25.30 10.47 31.13
C LYS A 310 -24.52 10.71 29.85
N LEU A 311 -23.19 10.76 29.99
CA LEU A 311 -22.21 10.85 28.91
C LEU A 311 -21.30 9.63 28.94
N SER A 312 -20.97 9.01 27.79
CA SER A 312 -20.06 7.86 27.78
C SER A 312 -19.35 7.65 26.44
N ILE A 313 -18.13 7.05 26.54
CA ILE A 313 -17.41 6.36 25.47
C ILE A 313 -17.09 4.96 25.99
N PRO A 314 -18.00 3.97 25.79
CA PRO A 314 -17.93 2.67 26.48
C PRO A 314 -16.83 1.77 25.92
N SER A 315 -16.36 1.98 24.69
CA SER A 315 -15.34 1.17 24.03
C SER A 315 -14.40 2.04 23.21
N TYR A 316 -13.14 1.60 23.12
CA TYR A 316 -12.13 2.24 22.27
C TYR A 316 -12.32 1.81 20.82
N TRP A 317 -12.43 2.77 19.92
CA TRP A 317 -12.44 2.54 18.49
C TRP A 317 -11.08 2.89 17.92
N GLN A 318 -10.30 1.87 17.54
CA GLN A 318 -8.99 2.09 16.92
C GLN A 318 -9.12 2.84 15.61
N SER A 319 -10.13 2.49 14.81
CA SER A 319 -10.51 3.22 13.61
C SER A 319 -12.03 3.24 13.44
N TRP A 320 -12.54 4.30 12.82
CA TRP A 320 -13.97 4.48 12.65
C TRP A 320 -14.31 5.42 11.50
N ASN A 321 -15.47 5.21 10.92
CA ASN A 321 -16.01 6.01 9.83
C ASN A 321 -16.84 7.17 10.41
N VAL A 322 -16.41 8.41 10.14
CA VAL A 322 -17.05 9.62 10.66
C VAL A 322 -18.46 9.81 10.08
N GLN A 323 -18.67 9.49 8.81
CA GLN A 323 -19.95 9.66 8.13
C GLN A 323 -20.97 8.63 8.58
N MET A 324 -20.53 7.38 8.81
CA MET A 324 -21.39 6.28 9.24
C MET A 324 -21.52 6.15 10.74
N MET A 325 -20.75 6.91 11.52
CA MET A 325 -20.72 6.87 12.98
C MET A 325 -20.57 5.46 13.56
N LYS A 326 -19.67 4.66 12.95
CA LYS A 326 -19.42 3.28 13.38
C LYS A 326 -17.94 2.95 13.40
N SER A 327 -17.56 2.04 14.30
CA SER A 327 -16.23 1.42 14.29
C SER A 327 -16.06 0.60 13.02
N GLU A 328 -14.92 0.75 12.36
CA GLU A 328 -14.55 0.00 11.16
C GLU A 328 -13.05 -0.27 11.23
N ASP A 329 -12.64 -1.54 11.06
CA ASP A 329 -11.24 -1.92 11.14
C ASP A 329 -10.52 -1.61 9.82
N ILE A 330 -9.65 -0.58 9.83
CA ILE A 330 -8.85 -0.19 8.68
C ILE A 330 -7.96 -1.34 8.16
N LEU A 331 -7.57 -2.28 9.01
CA LEU A 331 -6.72 -3.41 8.61
C LEU A 331 -7.40 -4.33 7.59
N ASN A 332 -8.75 -4.31 7.52
CA ASN A 332 -9.51 -5.04 6.50
C ASN A 332 -9.33 -4.45 5.08
N GLN A 333 -8.80 -3.23 4.96
CA GLN A 333 -8.47 -2.60 3.67
C GLN A 333 -7.05 -2.94 3.19
N ALA A 334 -6.27 -3.68 3.99
CA ALA A 334 -4.92 -4.06 3.61
C ALA A 334 -4.90 -5.06 2.45
N THR A 335 -3.98 -4.86 1.53
CA THR A 335 -3.75 -5.76 0.40
C THR A 335 -3.21 -7.12 0.86
N TYR A 336 -2.24 -7.09 1.79
CA TYR A 336 -1.69 -8.30 2.41
C TYR A 336 -1.07 -7.97 3.78
N LYS A 337 -0.77 -9.02 4.55
CA LYS A 337 -0.09 -8.90 5.85
C LYS A 337 1.11 -9.85 5.92
N LYS A 338 2.10 -9.45 6.73
CA LYS A 338 3.30 -10.27 7.01
C LYS A 338 3.63 -10.24 8.50
N PRO A 339 4.13 -11.36 9.08
CA PRO A 339 4.74 -11.31 10.41
C PRO A 339 5.85 -10.27 10.46
N PHE A 340 5.85 -9.44 11.51
CA PHE A 340 6.81 -8.36 11.68
C PHE A 340 7.18 -8.28 13.17
N LEU A 341 8.06 -9.21 13.59
CA LEU A 341 8.27 -9.53 15.01
C LEU A 341 9.46 -8.77 15.57
N LEU A 342 9.20 -7.78 16.40
CA LEU A 342 10.18 -7.09 17.23
C LEU A 342 9.69 -7.09 18.68
N ASN A 343 10.52 -7.54 19.61
CA ASN A 343 10.29 -7.35 21.05
C ASN A 343 11.63 -7.13 21.69
N SER A 344 12.03 -5.88 21.90
CA SER A 344 13.36 -5.53 22.35
C SER A 344 13.41 -4.14 23.00
N ASN A 345 14.26 -4.01 24.02
CA ASN A 345 14.68 -2.73 24.58
C ASN A 345 16.14 -2.39 24.24
N GLN A 346 16.81 -3.23 23.41
CA GLN A 346 18.20 -3.01 23.03
C GLN A 346 18.30 -1.83 22.05
N THR A 347 18.97 -0.76 22.45
CA THR A 347 19.22 0.41 21.61
C THR A 347 19.88 0.02 20.29
N GLY A 348 19.35 0.55 19.18
CA GLY A 348 19.81 0.27 17.83
C GLY A 348 19.28 -1.02 17.21
N LYS A 349 18.65 -1.92 17.97
CA LYS A 349 17.97 -3.08 17.42
C LYS A 349 16.87 -2.63 16.45
N SER A 350 16.86 -3.21 15.25
CA SER A 350 15.85 -2.88 14.25
C SER A 350 15.26 -4.11 13.56
N ILE A 351 14.12 -3.91 12.94
CA ILE A 351 13.48 -4.85 12.03
C ILE A 351 13.13 -4.12 10.73
N ARG A 352 13.25 -4.84 9.60
CA ARG A 352 12.95 -4.31 8.26
C ARG A 352 11.90 -5.14 7.55
N LEU A 353 11.09 -4.48 6.74
CA LEU A 353 10.11 -5.08 5.85
C LEU A 353 10.23 -4.44 4.47
N ASP A 354 10.63 -5.22 3.48
CA ASP A 354 10.48 -4.82 2.08
C ASP A 354 9.03 -5.06 1.65
N PHE A 355 8.42 -4.03 1.08
CA PHE A 355 7.03 -4.07 0.63
C PHE A 355 6.82 -3.32 -0.67
N VAL A 356 5.77 -3.70 -1.38
CA VAL A 356 5.24 -2.95 -2.52
C VAL A 356 3.81 -2.53 -2.19
N GLY A 357 3.56 -1.25 -2.23
CA GLY A 357 2.29 -0.67 -1.83
C GLY A 357 2.37 0.84 -1.73
N THR A 358 1.39 1.42 -1.06
CA THR A 358 1.32 2.86 -0.80
C THR A 358 1.69 3.23 0.64
N HIS A 359 1.39 2.37 1.61
CA HIS A 359 1.69 2.58 3.02
C HIS A 359 1.59 1.28 3.82
N VAL A 360 2.03 1.30 5.07
CA VAL A 360 2.02 0.15 5.98
C VAL A 360 1.44 0.55 7.33
N ALA A 361 0.57 -0.32 7.88
CA ALA A 361 0.21 -0.28 9.28
C ALA A 361 0.95 -1.38 10.05
N VAL A 362 1.45 -1.06 11.23
CA VAL A 362 2.11 -2.03 12.12
C VAL A 362 1.33 -2.18 13.41
N VAL A 363 0.95 -3.41 13.71
CA VAL A 363 0.33 -3.78 14.97
C VAL A 363 1.40 -4.14 15.98
N GLY A 364 1.21 -3.70 17.22
CA GLY A 364 2.09 -3.98 18.33
C GLY A 364 1.42 -3.65 19.66
N ARG A 365 2.17 -3.86 20.74
CA ARG A 365 1.69 -3.65 22.11
C ARG A 365 2.41 -2.46 22.75
N THR A 366 1.65 -1.63 23.45
CA THR A 366 2.16 -0.59 24.35
C THR A 366 2.01 -1.01 25.80
N ASN A 367 2.90 -0.55 26.64
CA ASN A 367 2.82 -0.73 28.09
C ASN A 367 3.67 0.32 28.83
N ALA A 368 3.71 0.22 30.16
CA ALA A 368 4.45 1.13 31.03
C ALA A 368 5.98 1.04 30.91
N HIS A 369 6.50 0.00 30.25
CA HIS A 369 7.94 -0.26 30.04
C HIS A 369 8.38 0.05 28.61
N SER A 370 7.55 0.71 27.82
CA SER A 370 7.81 0.99 26.41
C SER A 370 8.44 2.37 26.21
N GLY A 371 9.23 2.50 25.15
CA GLY A 371 9.93 3.73 24.79
C GLY A 371 9.56 4.25 23.38
N TYR A 372 10.51 4.98 22.79
CA TYR A 372 10.37 5.51 21.42
C TYR A 372 11.04 4.59 20.40
N ALA A 373 10.38 4.41 19.26
CA ALA A 373 10.96 3.83 18.08
C ALA A 373 11.14 4.89 16.98
N LEU A 374 12.27 4.84 16.29
CA LEU A 374 12.44 5.55 15.03
C LEU A 374 11.84 4.69 13.92
N VAL A 375 10.84 5.21 13.23
CA VAL A 375 10.19 4.56 12.08
C VAL A 375 10.60 5.30 10.84
N SER A 376 11.18 4.57 9.87
CA SER A 376 11.63 5.14 8.60
C SER A 376 11.09 4.33 7.43
N VAL A 377 10.78 5.01 6.33
CA VAL A 377 10.46 4.39 5.04
C VAL A 377 11.52 4.85 4.03
N LEU A 378 12.15 3.87 3.39
CA LEU A 378 13.14 4.12 2.35
C LEU A 378 12.56 3.73 0.98
N ASN A 379 12.89 4.49 -0.06
CA ASN A 379 12.57 4.14 -1.44
C ASN A 379 13.52 3.05 -1.99
N HIS A 380 13.31 2.62 -3.24
CA HIS A 380 14.15 1.63 -3.91
C HIS A 380 15.63 2.07 -4.06
N LYS A 381 15.92 3.38 -4.02
CA LYS A 381 17.28 3.94 -4.04
C LYS A 381 17.93 4.03 -2.67
N LYS A 382 17.22 3.57 -1.61
CA LYS A 382 17.62 3.68 -0.20
C LYS A 382 17.57 5.10 0.37
N ASP A 383 16.95 6.06 -0.33
CA ASP A 383 16.69 7.38 0.23
C ASP A 383 15.55 7.30 1.24
N THR A 384 15.70 7.98 2.37
CA THR A 384 14.63 8.09 3.36
C THR A 384 13.55 9.04 2.86
N VAL A 385 12.35 8.53 2.61
CA VAL A 385 11.17 9.30 2.16
C VAL A 385 10.22 9.65 3.29
N TYR A 386 10.38 9.02 4.43
CA TYR A 386 9.67 9.32 5.68
C TYR A 386 10.50 8.87 6.88
N SER A 387 10.51 9.66 7.94
CA SER A 387 11.07 9.28 9.24
C SER A 387 10.40 10.06 10.36
N SER A 388 10.00 9.36 11.43
CA SER A 388 9.42 9.98 12.63
C SER A 388 9.65 9.11 13.86
N LEU A 389 9.64 9.75 15.03
CA LEU A 389 9.56 9.04 16.30
C LEU A 389 8.12 8.61 16.59
N ILE A 390 7.97 7.40 17.08
CA ILE A 390 6.67 6.84 17.49
C ILE A 390 6.76 6.43 18.96
N ASP A 391 5.78 6.87 19.74
CA ASP A 391 5.66 6.54 21.17
C ASP A 391 4.93 5.20 21.35
N PHE A 392 5.59 4.25 21.99
CA PHE A 392 5.02 2.96 22.39
C PHE A 392 4.61 2.92 23.87
N TYR A 393 4.78 4.04 24.60
CA TYR A 393 4.42 4.12 25.99
C TYR A 393 2.91 4.23 26.20
N SER A 394 2.41 3.46 27.14
CA SER A 394 1.08 3.64 27.73
C SER A 394 1.10 3.07 29.14
N LYS A 395 0.64 3.85 30.11
CA LYS A 395 0.51 3.37 31.49
C LYS A 395 -0.43 2.16 31.59
N VAL A 396 -1.44 2.10 30.71
CA VAL A 396 -2.34 0.96 30.56
C VAL A 396 -1.97 0.19 29.30
N PRO A 397 -1.68 -1.13 29.39
CA PRO A 397 -1.35 -1.91 28.22
C PRO A 397 -2.44 -1.88 27.16
N GLN A 398 -2.05 -1.66 25.93
CA GLN A 398 -2.92 -1.68 24.76
C GLN A 398 -2.26 -2.46 23.62
N GLU A 399 -3.04 -3.27 22.90
CA GLU A 399 -2.66 -3.89 21.64
C GLU A 399 -3.46 -3.24 20.51
N GLY A 400 -2.84 -3.05 19.36
CA GLY A 400 -3.46 -2.44 18.21
C GLY A 400 -2.45 -1.79 17.27
N ILE A 401 -2.95 -0.97 16.35
CA ILE A 401 -2.10 -0.25 15.41
C ILE A 401 -1.25 0.76 16.17
N ARG A 402 0.07 0.69 15.98
CA ARG A 402 1.04 1.63 16.58
C ARG A 402 1.60 2.59 15.56
N VAL A 403 1.74 2.12 14.32
CA VAL A 403 2.31 2.87 13.21
C VAL A 403 1.34 2.77 12.04
N ILE A 404 1.08 3.89 11.39
CA ILE A 404 0.64 3.96 10.00
C ILE A 404 1.60 4.92 9.33
N THR A 405 2.25 4.51 8.23
CA THR A 405 3.12 5.42 7.48
C THR A 405 2.28 6.34 6.59
N PRO A 406 2.79 7.51 6.17
CA PRO A 406 2.05 8.34 5.22
C PRO A 406 1.79 7.59 3.92
N LYS A 407 0.72 7.99 3.22
CA LYS A 407 0.33 7.40 1.93
C LYS A 407 1.23 7.96 0.82
N LEU A 408 2.17 7.13 0.37
CA LEU A 408 3.10 7.42 -0.72
C LEU A 408 2.52 6.99 -2.08
N SER A 409 3.19 7.34 -3.18
CA SER A 409 2.90 6.75 -4.48
C SER A 409 3.07 5.23 -4.42
N TYR A 410 2.28 4.48 -5.22
CA TYR A 410 2.45 3.04 -5.29
C TYR A 410 3.86 2.69 -5.80
N GLY A 411 4.61 1.92 -5.03
CA GLY A 411 6.00 1.60 -5.34
C GLY A 411 6.63 0.63 -4.36
N GLN A 412 7.92 0.37 -4.58
CA GLN A 412 8.73 -0.47 -3.69
C GLN A 412 9.38 0.39 -2.61
N TYR A 413 9.27 -0.07 -1.38
CA TYR A 413 9.81 0.60 -0.20
C TYR A 413 10.34 -0.42 0.82
N THR A 414 11.18 0.08 1.72
CA THR A 414 11.60 -0.65 2.92
C THR A 414 11.11 0.12 4.14
N LEU A 415 10.26 -0.50 4.97
CA LEU A 415 9.93 -0.02 6.31
C LEU A 415 11.03 -0.49 7.27
N GLU A 416 11.55 0.41 8.10
CA GLU A 416 12.42 0.08 9.23
C GLU A 416 11.84 0.61 10.53
N ILE A 417 11.79 -0.22 11.57
CA ILE A 417 11.50 0.18 12.95
C ILE A 417 12.73 -0.11 13.80
N LYS A 418 13.26 0.93 14.45
CA LYS A 418 14.48 0.88 15.24
C LYS A 418 14.22 1.36 16.66
N VAL A 419 14.67 0.58 17.65
CA VAL A 419 14.68 0.96 19.07
C VAL A 419 15.63 2.12 19.27
N THR A 420 15.17 3.27 19.77
CA THR A 420 16.02 4.45 19.98
C THR A 420 16.86 4.35 21.26
N GLY A 421 16.37 3.64 22.27
CA GLY A 421 16.90 3.68 23.63
C GLY A 421 16.37 4.84 24.47
N GLU A 422 15.52 5.69 23.87
CA GLU A 422 14.85 6.79 24.57
C GLU A 422 13.45 6.38 25.02
N ARG A 423 12.95 7.05 26.06
CA ARG A 423 11.62 6.81 26.62
C ARG A 423 10.99 8.10 27.12
N PRO A 424 9.66 8.21 27.17
CA PRO A 424 8.98 9.26 27.91
C PRO A 424 9.38 9.16 29.38
N ASN A 425 9.99 10.20 29.91
CA ASN A 425 10.40 10.25 31.31
C ASN A 425 10.55 11.71 31.73
N TRP A 426 9.78 12.13 32.73
CA TRP A 426 9.80 13.51 33.23
C TRP A 426 9.36 13.60 34.69
N SER A 427 9.61 14.76 35.28
CA SER A 427 9.09 15.10 36.58
C SER A 427 8.31 16.41 36.56
N ASP A 428 7.26 16.51 37.39
CA ASP A 428 6.53 17.74 37.58
C ASP A 428 7.22 18.68 38.62
N LYS A 429 6.61 19.84 38.89
CA LYS A 429 7.09 20.82 39.87
C LYS A 429 7.18 20.25 41.29
N ARG A 430 6.40 19.19 41.60
CA ARG A 430 6.37 18.52 42.89
C ARG A 430 7.36 17.37 42.98
N LYS A 431 8.19 17.21 41.95
CA LYS A 431 9.15 16.09 41.78
C LYS A 431 8.49 14.71 41.67
N SER A 432 7.22 14.64 41.35
CA SER A 432 6.56 13.40 40.98
C SER A 432 7.16 12.90 39.65
N LEU A 433 7.50 11.61 39.61
CA LEU A 433 8.05 10.97 38.40
C LEU A 433 6.90 10.40 37.57
N TYR A 434 7.00 10.59 36.26
CA TYR A 434 6.06 10.12 35.25
C TYR A 434 6.79 9.47 34.07
N GLY A 435 6.04 8.73 33.27
CA GLY A 435 6.53 8.12 32.05
C GLY A 435 6.97 6.67 32.25
N SER A 436 7.78 6.20 31.34
CA SER A 436 8.22 4.81 31.23
C SER A 436 9.48 4.53 32.07
N ASP A 437 9.57 3.33 32.61
CA ASP A 437 10.76 2.83 33.31
C ASP A 437 11.74 2.06 32.41
N ASP A 438 11.35 1.70 31.16
CA ASP A 438 12.19 1.04 30.15
C ASP A 438 11.87 1.54 28.74
N ASN A 439 12.51 1.00 27.75
CA ASN A 439 12.38 1.42 26.33
C ASN A 439 12.03 0.26 25.40
N PHE A 440 11.23 -0.70 25.84
CA PHE A 440 10.74 -1.80 25.03
C PHE A 440 9.92 -1.30 23.81
N ILE A 441 10.22 -1.90 22.66
CA ILE A 441 9.40 -1.76 21.44
C ILE A 441 8.87 -3.13 21.07
N ASN A 442 7.55 -3.20 20.85
CA ASN A 442 6.88 -4.42 20.44
C ASN A 442 6.12 -4.19 19.13
N ALA A 443 6.43 -5.01 18.13
CA ALA A 443 5.69 -5.13 16.89
C ALA A 443 5.42 -6.61 16.59
N SER A 444 4.28 -6.92 16.02
CA SER A 444 3.83 -8.29 15.77
C SER A 444 3.46 -8.57 14.32
N MET A 445 2.81 -7.65 13.65
CA MET A 445 2.30 -7.84 12.30
C MET A 445 2.35 -6.53 11.51
N ALA A 446 2.73 -6.60 10.25
CA ALA A 446 2.64 -5.50 9.30
C ALA A 446 1.53 -5.77 8.27
N TYR A 447 0.73 -4.75 7.99
CA TYR A 447 -0.34 -4.75 7.01
C TYR A 447 0.01 -3.76 5.92
N VAL A 448 0.09 -4.21 4.69
CA VAL A 448 0.48 -3.39 3.54
C VAL A 448 -0.76 -3.02 2.73
N PHE A 449 -0.86 -1.75 2.37
CA PHE A 449 -1.97 -1.19 1.61
C PHE A 449 -1.51 -0.77 0.22
N GLY A 450 -2.43 -0.74 -0.73
CA GLY A 450 -2.17 -0.30 -2.08
C GLY A 450 -3.14 -0.91 -3.08
N LYS A 451 -2.63 -1.53 -4.16
CA LYS A 451 -3.48 -2.26 -5.09
C LYS A 451 -4.01 -3.55 -4.45
N ASN A 452 -5.20 -3.96 -4.84
CA ASN A 452 -5.81 -5.21 -4.37
C ASN A 452 -4.89 -6.42 -4.68
N ALA A 453 -4.80 -7.39 -3.76
CA ALA A 453 -4.03 -8.62 -3.95
C ALA A 453 -4.41 -9.40 -5.22
N GLU A 454 -5.68 -9.33 -5.64
CA GLU A 454 -6.16 -9.90 -6.90
C GLU A 454 -5.56 -9.23 -8.15
N GLN A 455 -5.03 -8.00 -8.03
CA GLN A 455 -4.45 -7.23 -9.13
C GLN A 455 -2.92 -7.30 -9.19
N VAL A 456 -2.29 -8.06 -8.31
CA VAL A 456 -0.83 -8.22 -8.27
C VAL A 456 -0.42 -9.67 -8.22
N PHE A 457 0.85 -9.95 -8.60
CA PHE A 457 1.44 -11.27 -8.52
C PHE A 457 2.92 -11.20 -8.14
N THR A 458 3.49 -12.33 -7.77
CA THR A 458 4.93 -12.48 -7.50
C THR A 458 5.50 -13.61 -8.35
N ASN A 459 6.71 -13.40 -8.91
CA ASN A 459 7.44 -14.48 -9.58
C ASN A 459 8.03 -15.51 -8.58
N PRO A 460 8.12 -16.79 -8.96
CA PRO A 460 7.85 -17.30 -10.30
C PRO A 460 6.35 -17.48 -10.54
N ILE A 461 5.90 -17.37 -11.82
CA ILE A 461 4.54 -17.73 -12.21
C ILE A 461 4.38 -19.26 -12.35
N LEU A 462 5.48 -19.97 -12.56
CA LEU A 462 5.52 -21.42 -12.56
C LEU A 462 6.82 -21.87 -11.88
N GLY A 463 6.69 -22.44 -10.68
CA GLY A 463 7.80 -22.92 -9.86
C GLY A 463 8.26 -24.34 -10.24
N GLY A 464 9.47 -24.69 -9.82
CA GLY A 464 10.11 -25.93 -10.23
C GLY A 464 10.86 -25.80 -11.57
N ASP A 465 11.43 -26.90 -12.08
CA ASP A 465 12.24 -26.87 -13.32
C ASP A 465 11.33 -26.77 -14.56
N HIS A 466 11.06 -25.54 -14.97
CA HIS A 466 10.27 -25.17 -16.15
C HIS A 466 11.05 -24.20 -17.03
N PRO A 467 12.16 -24.66 -17.65
CA PRO A 467 13.02 -23.81 -18.47
C PRO A 467 12.51 -23.62 -19.88
N ASP A 468 13.08 -22.62 -20.53
CA ASP A 468 12.90 -22.36 -21.96
C ASP A 468 11.42 -22.13 -22.36
N PRO A 469 10.68 -21.24 -21.65
CA PRO A 469 9.26 -21.05 -21.85
C PRO A 469 8.96 -20.52 -23.25
N THR A 470 7.97 -21.13 -23.91
CA THR A 470 7.39 -20.66 -25.16
C THR A 470 5.89 -20.51 -25.00
N ILE A 471 5.32 -19.44 -25.55
CA ILE A 471 3.95 -19.03 -25.28
C ILE A 471 3.22 -18.58 -26.54
N VAL A 472 1.94 -18.92 -26.64
CA VAL A 472 1.05 -18.47 -27.71
C VAL A 472 -0.28 -17.99 -27.14
N ARG A 473 -0.84 -16.94 -27.73
CA ARG A 473 -2.18 -16.40 -27.42
C ARG A 473 -3.20 -16.87 -28.45
N ASP A 474 -4.38 -17.25 -27.99
CA ASP A 474 -5.54 -17.54 -28.82
C ASP A 474 -6.79 -16.86 -28.23
N GLY A 475 -7.10 -15.66 -28.70
CA GLY A 475 -8.11 -14.80 -28.08
C GLY A 475 -7.68 -14.29 -26.69
N ASN A 476 -8.40 -14.67 -25.64
CA ASN A 476 -8.08 -14.35 -24.25
C ASN A 476 -7.42 -15.55 -23.51
N ASP A 477 -7.14 -16.62 -24.22
CA ASP A 477 -6.49 -17.81 -23.66
C ASP A 477 -5.01 -17.84 -24.04
N TYR A 478 -4.17 -18.27 -23.12
CA TYR A 478 -2.72 -18.40 -23.30
C TYR A 478 -2.30 -19.83 -23.08
N TYR A 479 -1.38 -20.30 -23.92
CA TYR A 479 -0.84 -21.67 -23.85
C TYR A 479 0.67 -21.60 -23.82
N MET A 480 1.28 -22.35 -22.91
CA MET A 480 2.74 -22.36 -22.68
C MET A 480 3.24 -23.79 -22.56
N THR A 481 4.47 -24.02 -23.03
CA THR A 481 5.19 -25.28 -22.86
C THR A 481 6.67 -24.99 -22.63
N HIS A 482 7.44 -26.03 -22.21
CA HIS A 482 8.81 -25.91 -21.72
C HIS A 482 9.65 -27.10 -22.20
N SER A 483 10.96 -27.03 -22.04
CA SER A 483 11.83 -28.20 -22.09
C SER A 483 11.34 -29.22 -21.08
N SER A 484 11.32 -30.48 -21.45
CA SER A 484 10.90 -31.58 -20.59
C SER A 484 11.95 -32.65 -20.36
N PHE A 485 13.12 -32.50 -21.01
CA PHE A 485 14.24 -33.42 -20.91
C PHE A 485 13.81 -34.87 -21.06
N GLU A 486 14.18 -35.73 -20.16
CA GLU A 486 13.82 -37.17 -20.14
C GLU A 486 12.47 -37.44 -19.47
N TYR A 487 11.74 -36.39 -18.97
CA TYR A 487 10.45 -36.59 -18.32
C TYR A 487 9.37 -36.99 -19.30
N LEU A 488 8.61 -38.04 -18.95
CA LEU A 488 7.45 -38.52 -19.69
C LEU A 488 6.22 -38.63 -18.82
N PRO A 489 5.07 -38.22 -19.34
CA PRO A 489 4.82 -37.62 -20.66
C PRO A 489 5.46 -36.22 -20.74
N GLY A 490 6.11 -35.93 -21.88
CA GLY A 490 6.83 -34.66 -22.10
C GLY A 490 6.00 -33.58 -22.79
N LEU A 491 6.60 -32.40 -22.96
CA LEU A 491 5.97 -31.21 -23.54
C LEU A 491 4.59 -30.94 -22.94
N THR A 492 4.57 -30.75 -21.61
CA THR A 492 3.33 -30.39 -20.90
C THR A 492 2.85 -29.03 -21.43
N VAL A 493 1.61 -29.00 -21.90
CA VAL A 493 0.94 -27.77 -22.30
C VAL A 493 0.16 -27.21 -21.13
N TYR A 494 0.46 -25.98 -20.74
CA TYR A 494 -0.22 -25.25 -19.69
C TYR A 494 -1.18 -24.24 -20.30
N HIS A 495 -2.27 -23.95 -19.60
CA HIS A 495 -3.27 -22.95 -19.96
C HIS A 495 -3.36 -21.87 -18.88
N SER A 496 -3.56 -20.63 -19.31
CA SER A 496 -3.89 -19.50 -18.45
C SER A 496 -4.81 -18.53 -19.18
N ASN A 497 -5.65 -17.84 -18.43
CA ASN A 497 -6.45 -16.70 -18.90
C ASN A 497 -6.03 -15.37 -18.28
N ASP A 498 -4.98 -15.36 -17.42
CA ASP A 498 -4.46 -14.17 -16.75
C ASP A 498 -2.93 -14.02 -16.81
N LEU A 499 -2.23 -14.92 -17.51
CA LEU A 499 -0.76 -15.01 -17.61
C LEU A 499 -0.03 -15.32 -16.29
N VAL A 500 -0.72 -15.40 -15.18
CA VAL A 500 -0.15 -15.59 -13.83
C VAL A 500 -0.46 -16.96 -13.27
N ASN A 501 -1.70 -17.40 -13.41
CA ASN A 501 -2.15 -18.70 -12.93
C ASN A 501 -2.19 -19.71 -14.07
N TRP A 502 -1.44 -20.79 -13.94
CA TRP A 502 -1.24 -21.80 -14.99
C TRP A 502 -1.69 -23.17 -14.54
N GLU A 503 -2.45 -23.86 -15.39
CA GLU A 503 -2.89 -25.25 -15.17
C GLU A 503 -2.41 -26.15 -16.31
N PRO A 504 -1.89 -27.36 -16.03
CA PRO A 504 -1.55 -28.32 -17.07
C PRO A 504 -2.81 -28.90 -17.70
N ILE A 505 -2.90 -28.86 -19.03
CA ILE A 505 -4.10 -29.30 -19.77
C ILE A 505 -3.87 -30.49 -20.67
N SER A 506 -2.65 -30.68 -21.16
CA SER A 506 -2.30 -31.82 -22.01
C SER A 506 -0.80 -32.09 -22.04
N TYR A 507 -0.42 -33.23 -22.61
CA TYR A 507 0.96 -33.65 -22.85
C TYR A 507 1.15 -33.92 -24.32
N ALA A 508 2.01 -33.16 -24.97
CA ALA A 508 2.16 -33.22 -26.42
C ALA A 508 3.12 -34.34 -26.88
N LEU A 509 3.96 -34.87 -25.99
CA LEU A 509 4.86 -35.98 -26.29
C LEU A 509 4.65 -37.14 -25.32
N ARG A 510 4.36 -38.33 -25.88
CA ARG A 510 4.17 -39.60 -25.13
C ARG A 510 5.19 -40.67 -25.44
N LYS A 511 6.07 -40.42 -26.44
CA LYS A 511 7.12 -41.36 -26.84
C LYS A 511 8.47 -40.88 -26.33
N ASN A 512 9.29 -41.79 -25.84
CA ASN A 512 10.67 -41.45 -25.50
C ASN A 512 11.47 -41.32 -26.80
N LEU A 513 11.97 -40.13 -27.08
CA LEU A 513 12.82 -39.83 -28.23
C LEU A 513 14.26 -39.51 -27.81
N GLY A 514 14.48 -39.22 -26.54
CA GLY A 514 15.68 -38.68 -25.92
C GLY A 514 15.36 -37.48 -25.03
N SER A 515 16.34 -36.64 -24.71
CA SER A 515 16.20 -35.43 -23.91
C SER A 515 15.56 -34.31 -24.74
N VAL A 516 14.40 -33.81 -24.30
CA VAL A 516 13.60 -32.80 -25.01
C VAL A 516 13.99 -31.39 -24.57
N TRP A 517 14.58 -30.63 -25.49
CA TRP A 517 15.07 -29.28 -25.25
C TRP A 517 14.16 -28.22 -25.88
N ALA A 518 14.38 -26.98 -25.55
CA ALA A 518 13.64 -25.75 -25.89
C ALA A 518 12.62 -25.89 -27.04
N PRO A 519 11.33 -25.95 -26.73
CA PRO A 519 10.25 -26.01 -27.70
C PRO A 519 9.83 -24.63 -28.21
N ASP A 520 9.00 -24.65 -29.29
CA ASP A 520 8.25 -23.49 -29.74
C ASP A 520 6.80 -23.86 -30.05
N ILE A 521 5.86 -23.31 -29.26
CA ILE A 521 4.43 -23.50 -29.52
C ILE A 521 3.90 -22.35 -30.36
N CYS A 522 3.24 -22.66 -31.45
CA CYS A 522 2.60 -21.65 -32.30
C CYS A 522 1.24 -22.14 -32.81
N LYS A 523 0.42 -21.19 -33.29
CA LYS A 523 -0.84 -21.47 -33.98
C LYS A 523 -0.75 -20.91 -35.41
N HIS A 524 -1.04 -21.76 -36.40
CA HIS A 524 -1.08 -21.35 -37.80
C HIS A 524 -2.24 -22.04 -38.51
N ASN A 525 -3.06 -21.28 -39.25
CA ASN A 525 -4.24 -21.78 -39.99
C ASN A 525 -5.15 -22.68 -39.15
N GLY A 526 -5.45 -22.25 -37.89
CA GLY A 526 -6.35 -22.94 -36.96
C GLY A 526 -5.78 -24.22 -36.33
N LYS A 527 -4.51 -24.53 -36.55
CA LYS A 527 -3.82 -25.71 -36.03
C LYS A 527 -2.66 -25.30 -35.15
N TYR A 528 -2.45 -25.99 -34.02
CA TYR A 528 -1.31 -25.81 -33.13
C TYR A 528 -0.17 -26.71 -33.54
N TYR A 529 1.05 -26.19 -33.42
CA TYR A 529 2.31 -26.85 -33.66
C TYR A 529 3.21 -26.68 -32.46
N ILE A 530 3.96 -27.70 -32.08
CA ILE A 530 5.09 -27.60 -31.15
C ILE A 530 6.30 -28.16 -31.88
N TYR A 531 7.23 -27.26 -32.21
CA TYR A 531 8.56 -27.61 -32.75
C TYR A 531 9.48 -27.78 -31.53
N PHE A 532 10.34 -28.79 -31.53
CA PHE A 532 11.24 -29.06 -30.42
C PHE A 532 12.49 -29.81 -30.82
N THR A 533 13.57 -29.62 -30.06
CA THR A 533 14.83 -30.34 -30.22
C THR A 533 14.84 -31.55 -29.30
N VAL A 534 15.44 -32.63 -29.75
CA VAL A 534 15.75 -33.85 -28.98
C VAL A 534 17.25 -34.11 -29.04
N SER A 535 17.90 -34.10 -27.86
CA SER A 535 19.28 -34.53 -27.71
C SER A 535 19.35 -36.04 -27.43
N LYS A 536 20.22 -36.74 -28.14
CA LYS A 536 20.53 -38.16 -27.89
C LYS A 536 21.91 -38.34 -27.24
N GLY A 537 22.53 -37.23 -26.80
CA GLY A 537 23.88 -37.18 -26.24
C GLY A 537 24.94 -36.95 -27.32
N ASN A 538 26.16 -36.60 -26.89
CA ASN A 538 27.33 -36.38 -27.78
C ASN A 538 27.08 -35.40 -28.95
N ASP A 539 26.37 -34.31 -28.73
CA ASP A 539 26.00 -33.28 -29.71
C ASP A 539 25.16 -33.83 -30.89
N ASP A 540 24.43 -34.92 -30.66
CA ASP A 540 23.53 -35.53 -31.64
C ASP A 540 22.09 -35.00 -31.42
N PHE A 541 21.70 -34.01 -32.25
CA PHE A 541 20.42 -33.30 -32.09
C PHE A 541 19.47 -33.60 -33.26
N TYR A 542 18.20 -33.75 -32.92
CA TYR A 542 17.13 -33.97 -33.88
C TYR A 542 16.01 -32.98 -33.64
N ASN A 543 15.36 -32.52 -34.69
CA ASN A 543 14.27 -31.55 -34.57
C ASN A 543 12.96 -32.16 -35.04
N TYR A 544 11.96 -32.12 -34.18
CA TYR A 544 10.64 -32.73 -34.41
C TYR A 544 9.54 -31.67 -34.33
N VAL A 545 8.38 -32.06 -34.91
CA VAL A 545 7.13 -31.30 -34.73
C VAL A 545 5.98 -32.25 -34.38
N VAL A 546 5.16 -31.82 -33.41
CA VAL A 546 3.84 -32.42 -33.13
C VAL A 546 2.74 -31.40 -33.40
N THR A 547 1.57 -31.86 -33.78
CA THR A 547 0.45 -30.98 -34.15
C THR A 547 -0.87 -31.38 -33.52
N SER A 548 -1.75 -30.41 -33.32
CA SER A 548 -3.12 -30.65 -32.87
C SER A 548 -4.09 -29.55 -33.35
N LYS A 549 -5.36 -29.88 -33.48
CA LYS A 549 -6.44 -28.93 -33.72
C LYS A 549 -6.85 -28.18 -32.44
N SER A 550 -6.40 -28.64 -31.28
CA SER A 550 -6.74 -28.07 -29.96
C SER A 550 -5.51 -28.18 -29.05
N PRO A 551 -5.23 -27.19 -28.20
CA PRO A 551 -4.15 -27.27 -27.20
C PRO A 551 -4.41 -28.36 -26.14
N TYR A 552 -5.64 -28.80 -26.01
CA TYR A 552 -6.05 -29.94 -25.17
C TYR A 552 -5.72 -31.31 -25.83
N GLY A 553 -5.23 -31.32 -27.08
CA GLY A 553 -4.96 -32.52 -27.85
C GLY A 553 -6.22 -33.09 -28.58
N PRO A 554 -6.18 -34.30 -29.12
CA PRO A 554 -4.99 -35.14 -29.13
C PRO A 554 -3.87 -34.57 -30.02
N TRP A 555 -2.63 -34.75 -29.57
CA TRP A 555 -1.44 -34.40 -30.34
C TRP A 555 -1.03 -35.54 -31.26
N SER A 556 -0.48 -35.17 -32.44
CA SER A 556 0.01 -36.16 -33.42
C SER A 556 1.25 -36.89 -32.91
N ASP A 557 1.61 -38.00 -33.57
CA ASP A 557 2.95 -38.54 -33.46
C ASP A 557 3.99 -37.51 -33.92
N PRO A 558 5.20 -37.50 -33.33
CA PRO A 558 6.28 -36.56 -33.69
C PRO A 558 6.78 -36.89 -35.11
N VAL A 559 6.94 -35.85 -35.92
CA VAL A 559 7.49 -35.87 -37.26
C VAL A 559 8.90 -35.29 -37.22
N ASP A 560 9.89 -36.06 -37.70
CA ASP A 560 11.29 -35.62 -37.80
C ASP A 560 11.44 -34.66 -38.98
N LEU A 561 11.88 -33.43 -38.72
CA LEU A 561 12.10 -32.39 -39.73
C LEU A 561 13.41 -32.56 -40.51
N LYS A 562 14.30 -33.47 -40.07
CA LYS A 562 15.60 -33.77 -40.68
C LYS A 562 16.49 -32.53 -40.86
N VAL A 563 16.50 -31.65 -39.90
CA VAL A 563 17.20 -30.36 -39.96
C VAL A 563 18.69 -30.51 -39.63
N GLY A 564 19.07 -31.59 -38.94
CA GLY A 564 20.46 -31.84 -38.49
C GLY A 564 20.73 -31.21 -37.10
N ASN A 565 22.02 -30.98 -36.81
CA ASN A 565 22.52 -30.61 -35.47
C ASN A 565 22.30 -29.11 -35.09
N TRP A 566 21.07 -28.65 -35.21
CA TRP A 566 20.64 -27.33 -34.74
C TRP A 566 19.69 -27.49 -33.55
N ILE A 567 19.69 -26.52 -32.66
CA ILE A 567 18.81 -26.54 -31.49
C ILE A 567 17.84 -25.33 -31.47
N ASP A 568 16.85 -25.38 -30.62
CA ASP A 568 15.91 -24.29 -30.29
C ASP A 568 15.11 -23.77 -31.49
N PRO A 569 14.29 -24.63 -32.11
CA PRO A 569 13.46 -24.22 -33.22
C PRO A 569 12.44 -23.16 -32.84
N SER A 570 12.22 -22.18 -33.71
CA SER A 570 11.16 -21.19 -33.55
C SER A 570 10.46 -20.89 -34.87
N HIS A 571 9.14 -21.03 -34.87
CA HIS A 571 8.30 -20.79 -36.03
C HIS A 571 8.03 -19.32 -36.28
N VAL A 572 8.22 -18.90 -37.53
CA VAL A 572 7.88 -17.54 -37.97
C VAL A 572 7.09 -17.60 -39.25
N TYR A 573 5.99 -16.86 -39.34
CA TYR A 573 5.23 -16.71 -40.57
C TYR A 573 5.44 -15.29 -41.14
N ASP A 574 5.98 -15.22 -42.35
CA ASP A 574 6.10 -13.98 -43.12
C ASP A 574 4.83 -13.77 -43.97
N GLU A 575 3.93 -12.96 -43.44
CA GLU A 575 2.66 -12.63 -44.08
C GLU A 575 2.87 -12.00 -45.47
N GLY A 576 3.92 -11.16 -45.62
CA GLY A 576 4.17 -10.43 -46.86
C GLY A 576 4.57 -11.35 -48.01
N LYS A 577 5.23 -12.45 -47.73
CA LYS A 577 5.69 -13.46 -48.71
C LYS A 577 4.85 -14.71 -48.69
N ASN A 578 3.95 -14.87 -47.71
CA ASN A 578 3.21 -16.12 -47.47
C ASN A 578 4.13 -17.33 -47.30
N VAL A 579 5.16 -17.16 -46.45
CA VAL A 579 6.21 -18.22 -46.25
C VAL A 579 6.34 -18.49 -44.74
N ARG A 580 6.51 -19.75 -44.40
CA ARG A 580 6.84 -20.22 -43.06
C ARG A 580 8.33 -20.47 -42.94
N TRP A 581 8.91 -19.99 -41.84
CA TRP A 581 10.32 -20.18 -41.51
C TRP A 581 10.45 -20.88 -40.16
N LEU A 582 11.51 -21.66 -40.02
CA LEU A 582 11.98 -22.20 -38.77
C LEU A 582 13.34 -21.58 -38.47
N PHE A 583 13.37 -20.72 -37.48
CA PHE A 583 14.61 -20.12 -36.94
C PHE A 583 15.25 -21.10 -35.96
N MET A 584 16.57 -21.12 -35.91
CA MET A 584 17.39 -22.08 -35.17
C MET A 584 18.51 -21.31 -34.44
N SER A 585 19.18 -21.97 -33.51
CA SER A 585 20.38 -21.46 -32.84
C SER A 585 21.43 -20.94 -33.81
N GLY A 586 22.32 -20.06 -33.30
CA GLY A 586 23.40 -19.44 -34.09
C GLY A 586 22.91 -18.43 -35.13
N GLY A 587 21.65 -17.93 -35.01
CA GLY A 587 21.06 -16.96 -35.93
C GLY A 587 20.76 -17.53 -37.32
N HIS A 588 20.41 -18.79 -37.38
CA HIS A 588 20.11 -19.52 -38.62
C HIS A 588 18.60 -19.70 -38.83
N ARG A 589 18.18 -19.95 -40.06
CA ARG A 589 16.81 -20.32 -40.42
C ARG A 589 16.74 -21.26 -41.61
N ILE A 590 15.64 -21.95 -41.71
CA ILE A 590 15.30 -22.77 -42.88
C ILE A 590 13.81 -22.60 -43.22
N ARG A 591 13.47 -22.65 -44.49
CA ARG A 591 12.09 -22.58 -44.93
C ARG A 591 11.34 -23.88 -44.56
N LEU A 592 10.10 -23.74 -44.06
CA LEU A 592 9.17 -24.85 -43.86
C LEU A 592 8.26 -25.02 -45.08
N SER A 593 7.78 -26.26 -45.26
CA SER A 593 6.63 -26.53 -46.11
C SER A 593 5.37 -25.83 -45.62
N ASP A 594 4.37 -25.68 -46.48
CA ASP A 594 3.13 -24.97 -46.13
C ASP A 594 2.36 -25.66 -44.98
N ASP A 595 2.44 -26.99 -44.90
CA ASP A 595 1.88 -27.76 -43.78
C ASP A 595 2.72 -27.74 -42.50
N GLY A 596 3.97 -27.24 -42.59
CA GLY A 596 4.90 -27.10 -41.46
C GLY A 596 5.48 -28.41 -40.96
N LEU A 597 5.40 -29.49 -41.75
CA LEU A 597 5.85 -30.84 -41.36
C LEU A 597 7.15 -31.27 -42.01
N SER A 598 7.73 -30.45 -42.88
CA SER A 598 9.01 -30.67 -43.51
C SER A 598 9.72 -29.36 -43.82
N THR A 599 10.99 -29.45 -44.22
CA THR A 599 11.81 -28.29 -44.56
C THR A 599 12.09 -28.21 -46.05
N ILE A 600 12.34 -27.01 -46.58
CA ILE A 600 12.61 -26.72 -47.99
C ILE A 600 13.92 -25.92 -48.09
N GLY A 601 14.84 -26.37 -48.94
CA GLY A 601 16.10 -25.66 -49.23
C GLY A 601 17.21 -25.98 -48.22
N LYS A 602 18.07 -25.01 -47.97
CA LYS A 602 19.24 -25.15 -47.10
C LYS A 602 19.13 -24.19 -45.93
N MET A 603 19.84 -24.48 -44.85
CA MET A 603 19.99 -23.60 -43.71
C MET A 603 20.71 -22.31 -44.12
N GLU A 604 20.17 -21.18 -43.74
CA GLU A 604 20.69 -19.84 -44.02
C GLU A 604 21.03 -19.14 -42.73
N LYS A 605 22.21 -18.49 -42.65
CA LYS A 605 22.57 -17.62 -41.54
C LYS A 605 22.07 -16.22 -41.84
N VAL A 606 21.31 -15.63 -40.90
CA VAL A 606 20.68 -14.30 -41.05
C VAL A 606 21.02 -13.31 -39.94
N TYR A 607 21.67 -13.77 -38.86
CA TYR A 607 22.02 -12.94 -37.73
C TYR A 607 23.27 -13.47 -36.99
N ASP A 608 24.12 -12.55 -36.51
CA ASP A 608 25.38 -12.86 -35.83
C ASP A 608 25.35 -12.74 -34.30
N GLY A 609 24.23 -12.32 -33.76
CA GLY A 609 24.08 -12.05 -32.34
C GLY A 609 24.50 -10.62 -31.93
N TRP A 610 24.42 -10.36 -30.65
CA TRP A 610 24.94 -9.15 -30.04
C TRP A 610 26.37 -9.39 -29.53
N GLN A 611 27.17 -8.35 -29.53
CA GLN A 611 28.55 -8.46 -29.03
C GLN A 611 28.54 -8.21 -27.51
N ILE A 612 28.68 -9.29 -26.73
CA ILE A 612 28.82 -9.22 -25.28
C ILE A 612 30.08 -8.40 -24.93
N PRO A 613 30.00 -7.40 -24.03
CA PRO A 613 31.15 -6.65 -23.57
C PRO A 613 32.25 -7.58 -23.03
N PRO A 614 33.53 -7.35 -23.38
CA PRO A 614 34.61 -8.26 -23.08
C PRO A 614 34.95 -8.38 -21.60
N ASP A 615 34.51 -7.43 -20.78
CA ASP A 615 34.65 -7.40 -19.33
C ASP A 615 33.51 -8.13 -18.57
N TRP A 616 32.52 -8.65 -19.31
CA TRP A 616 31.44 -9.41 -18.69
C TRP A 616 31.83 -10.87 -18.50
N THR A 617 31.42 -11.41 -17.36
CA THR A 617 31.65 -12.82 -17.02
C THR A 617 30.46 -13.64 -17.49
N VAL A 618 30.68 -14.44 -18.52
CA VAL A 618 29.69 -15.35 -19.14
C VAL A 618 30.31 -16.74 -19.33
N GLU A 619 29.46 -17.76 -19.48
CA GLU A 619 29.90 -19.13 -19.81
C GLU A 619 30.52 -19.22 -21.20
N GLY A 620 29.90 -18.55 -22.16
CA GLY A 620 30.30 -18.53 -23.57
C GLY A 620 29.37 -17.61 -24.36
N LYS A 621 29.58 -17.52 -25.70
CA LYS A 621 28.70 -16.70 -26.53
C LYS A 621 27.30 -17.32 -26.66
N ALA A 622 27.19 -18.60 -26.92
CA ALA A 622 25.95 -19.42 -26.97
C ALA A 622 24.71 -18.66 -27.49
N LEU A 623 24.73 -18.27 -28.78
CA LEU A 623 23.56 -17.64 -29.41
C LEU A 623 22.47 -18.70 -29.67
N GLU A 624 21.42 -18.71 -28.89
CA GLU A 624 20.39 -19.74 -28.87
C GLU A 624 18.99 -19.13 -28.56
N GLY A 625 17.96 -19.96 -28.42
CA GLY A 625 16.62 -19.54 -28.03
C GLY A 625 15.97 -18.50 -28.94
N PRO A 626 16.04 -18.62 -30.27
CA PRO A 626 15.47 -17.61 -31.17
C PRO A 626 13.97 -17.51 -31.01
N LYS A 627 13.44 -16.29 -30.91
CA LYS A 627 11.99 -15.97 -30.93
C LYS A 627 11.80 -14.73 -31.79
N VAL A 628 11.01 -14.82 -32.82
CA VAL A 628 10.73 -13.67 -33.69
C VAL A 628 9.27 -13.28 -33.58
N LYS A 629 9.00 -12.02 -33.26
CA LYS A 629 7.67 -11.47 -33.11
C LYS A 629 7.52 -10.18 -33.89
N LYS A 630 6.42 -10.06 -34.66
CA LYS A 630 6.09 -8.83 -35.37
C LYS A 630 5.32 -7.91 -34.42
N ILE A 631 5.79 -6.66 -34.24
CA ILE A 631 5.15 -5.61 -33.47
C ILE A 631 5.18 -4.32 -34.30
N GLY A 632 4.01 -3.86 -34.71
CA GLY A 632 3.91 -2.73 -35.62
C GLY A 632 4.64 -3.00 -36.95
N ASP A 633 5.55 -2.09 -37.31
CA ASP A 633 6.31 -2.18 -38.59
C ASP A 633 7.57 -3.02 -38.49
N TYR A 634 7.93 -3.53 -37.31
CA TYR A 634 9.17 -4.25 -37.10
C TYR A 634 8.95 -5.71 -36.69
N TYR A 635 9.84 -6.57 -37.15
CA TYR A 635 10.10 -7.87 -36.53
C TYR A 635 11.14 -7.67 -35.43
N TYR A 636 10.86 -8.18 -34.24
CA TYR A 636 11.79 -8.22 -33.13
C TYR A 636 12.30 -9.64 -32.97
N PHE A 637 13.60 -9.78 -33.00
CA PHE A 637 14.29 -11.05 -32.88
C PHE A 637 14.95 -11.13 -31.51
N LEU A 638 14.36 -11.93 -30.64
CA LEU A 638 14.92 -12.24 -29.34
C LEU A 638 15.81 -13.46 -29.47
N ASN A 639 16.91 -13.45 -28.77
CA ASN A 639 17.78 -14.61 -28.61
C ASN A 639 18.28 -14.67 -27.16
N ALA A 640 18.66 -15.85 -26.72
CA ALA A 640 19.42 -16.02 -25.52
C ALA A 640 20.92 -16.01 -25.86
N GLU A 641 21.73 -15.38 -25.03
CA GLU A 641 23.18 -15.40 -25.13
C GLU A 641 23.81 -15.66 -23.75
N GLY A 642 25.07 -16.08 -23.72
CA GLY A 642 25.89 -16.22 -22.54
C GLY A 642 25.98 -17.61 -21.94
N GLY A 643 25.12 -18.54 -22.31
CA GLY A 643 24.99 -19.88 -21.74
C GLY A 643 24.23 -19.92 -20.41
N THR A 644 23.81 -21.10 -19.95
CA THR A 644 22.93 -21.27 -18.77
C THR A 644 23.61 -21.88 -17.54
N ALA A 645 24.79 -22.51 -17.68
CA ALA A 645 25.44 -23.27 -16.62
C ALA A 645 26.58 -22.52 -15.93
N GLY A 646 26.87 -21.30 -16.33
CA GLY A 646 27.96 -20.49 -15.81
C GLY A 646 27.62 -19.67 -14.58
N PRO A 647 28.32 -18.54 -14.36
CA PRO A 647 28.06 -17.63 -13.25
C PRO A 647 26.67 -16.98 -13.30
N ALA A 648 26.27 -16.35 -12.20
CA ALA A 648 24.95 -15.70 -12.07
C ALA A 648 24.55 -14.80 -13.23
N THR A 649 25.52 -14.11 -13.83
CA THR A 649 25.38 -13.13 -14.90
C THR A 649 25.51 -13.70 -16.32
N THR A 650 25.56 -15.03 -16.44
CA THR A 650 25.95 -15.65 -17.70
C THR A 650 24.86 -15.57 -18.77
N HIS A 651 23.63 -15.93 -18.43
CA HIS A 651 22.53 -15.99 -19.40
C HIS A 651 21.79 -14.65 -19.50
N MET A 652 21.36 -14.29 -20.69
CA MET A 652 20.64 -13.05 -20.95
C MET A 652 19.70 -13.19 -22.15
N ALA A 653 18.66 -12.36 -22.21
CA ALA A 653 17.85 -12.18 -23.40
C ALA A 653 18.26 -10.90 -24.12
N ILE A 654 18.68 -11.03 -25.36
CA ILE A 654 19.02 -9.90 -26.25
C ILE A 654 17.92 -9.70 -27.29
N VAL A 655 17.88 -8.52 -27.91
CA VAL A 655 16.91 -8.19 -28.96
C VAL A 655 17.56 -7.43 -30.11
N ALA A 656 17.22 -7.86 -31.34
CA ALA A 656 17.44 -7.10 -32.57
C ALA A 656 16.10 -6.83 -33.24
N ARG A 657 16.03 -5.87 -34.16
CA ARG A 657 14.84 -5.60 -34.96
C ARG A 657 15.17 -5.45 -36.44
N SER A 658 14.18 -5.70 -37.28
CA SER A 658 14.25 -5.43 -38.71
C SER A 658 12.86 -5.16 -39.28
N LYS A 659 12.76 -4.47 -40.40
CA LYS A 659 11.51 -4.32 -41.17
C LYS A 659 11.19 -5.55 -42.01
N SER A 660 12.12 -6.48 -42.13
CA SER A 660 11.96 -7.73 -42.91
C SER A 660 12.45 -8.92 -42.06
N VAL A 661 11.79 -10.07 -42.24
CA VAL A 661 12.26 -11.35 -41.68
C VAL A 661 13.65 -11.73 -42.22
N ASP A 662 14.05 -11.19 -43.39
CA ASP A 662 15.35 -11.44 -43.99
C ASP A 662 16.47 -10.58 -43.42
N GLY A 663 16.13 -9.61 -42.57
CA GLY A 663 17.08 -8.61 -42.08
C GLY A 663 17.19 -7.40 -43.04
N PRO A 664 18.23 -6.55 -42.92
CA PRO A 664 19.27 -6.66 -41.89
C PRO A 664 18.71 -6.44 -40.46
N TRP A 665 19.31 -7.16 -39.53
CA TRP A 665 18.94 -7.08 -38.11
C TRP A 665 19.80 -6.03 -37.40
N GLU A 666 19.11 -5.04 -36.79
CA GLU A 666 19.71 -3.98 -35.98
C GLU A 666 19.65 -4.39 -34.51
N ASN A 667 20.77 -4.46 -33.84
CA ASN A 667 20.83 -4.73 -32.39
C ASN A 667 20.29 -3.56 -31.59
N SER A 668 19.55 -3.85 -30.53
CA SER A 668 19.08 -2.83 -29.58
C SER A 668 20.26 -2.10 -28.93
N PRO A 669 20.25 -0.76 -28.89
CA PRO A 669 21.28 0.03 -28.19
C PRO A 669 21.22 -0.14 -26.67
N ILE A 670 20.16 -0.75 -26.16
CA ILE A 670 19.95 -0.99 -24.73
C ILE A 670 19.97 -2.48 -24.38
N ASN A 671 20.59 -3.32 -25.23
CA ASN A 671 20.84 -4.72 -24.88
C ASN A 671 21.72 -4.85 -23.63
N PRO A 672 21.49 -5.91 -22.82
CA PRO A 672 20.46 -6.94 -22.94
C PRO A 672 19.11 -6.47 -22.46
N LEU A 673 18.01 -7.03 -23.02
CA LEU A 673 16.64 -6.75 -22.61
C LEU A 673 16.34 -7.26 -21.21
N ILE A 674 16.78 -8.48 -20.91
CA ILE A 674 16.62 -9.14 -19.60
C ILE A 674 17.96 -9.77 -19.24
N HIS A 675 18.46 -9.49 -18.04
CA HIS A 675 19.78 -9.92 -17.60
C HIS A 675 19.86 -9.94 -16.06
N THR A 676 20.80 -10.72 -15.52
CA THR A 676 21.23 -10.64 -14.11
C THR A 676 22.52 -9.82 -14.05
N TYR A 677 22.50 -8.67 -13.39
CA TYR A 677 23.64 -7.74 -13.37
C TYR A 677 24.67 -8.05 -12.27
N CYS A 678 24.27 -8.76 -11.21
CA CYS A 678 25.17 -9.15 -10.15
C CYS A 678 24.69 -10.39 -9.39
N ASN A 679 25.61 -11.04 -8.68
CA ASN A 679 25.36 -12.27 -7.92
C ASN A 679 24.52 -12.08 -6.64
N VAL A 680 24.23 -10.84 -6.23
CA VAL A 680 23.37 -10.58 -5.06
C VAL A 680 21.89 -10.58 -5.43
N GLU A 681 21.54 -10.46 -6.71
CA GLU A 681 20.16 -10.57 -7.17
C GLU A 681 19.56 -11.93 -6.82
N LYS A 682 18.26 -11.95 -6.58
CA LYS A 682 17.50 -13.17 -6.26
C LYS A 682 17.46 -14.17 -7.41
N TRP A 683 17.36 -13.68 -8.65
CA TRP A 683 17.18 -14.48 -9.85
C TRP A 683 18.43 -14.45 -10.72
N TRP A 684 19.04 -15.62 -10.93
CA TRP A 684 20.28 -15.80 -11.67
C TRP A 684 20.04 -16.37 -13.06
N SER A 685 20.92 -16.04 -13.98
CA SER A 685 20.89 -16.55 -15.36
C SER A 685 19.53 -16.34 -16.04
N LYS A 686 19.01 -15.10 -15.96
CA LYS A 686 17.76 -14.70 -16.60
C LYS A 686 17.93 -14.71 -18.11
N GLY A 687 17.15 -15.52 -18.83
CA GLY A 687 17.26 -15.60 -20.30
C GLY A 687 16.18 -16.45 -20.94
N HIS A 688 16.38 -16.78 -22.21
CA HIS A 688 15.48 -17.58 -23.06
C HIS A 688 14.04 -17.04 -23.05
N ALA A 689 13.88 -15.76 -23.42
CA ALA A 689 12.61 -15.04 -23.30
C ALA A 689 11.71 -15.22 -24.53
N SER A 690 10.42 -15.34 -24.31
CA SER A 690 9.34 -15.27 -25.32
C SER A 690 8.43 -14.09 -25.03
N LEU A 691 8.06 -13.32 -26.07
CA LEU A 691 7.14 -12.19 -25.97
C LEU A 691 5.69 -12.60 -26.18
N ILE A 692 4.80 -12.01 -25.41
CA ILE A 692 3.36 -12.18 -25.52
C ILE A 692 2.63 -10.85 -25.31
N ASP A 693 1.57 -10.62 -26.06
CA ASP A 693 0.72 -9.46 -25.97
C ASP A 693 -0.56 -9.75 -25.19
N THR A 694 -1.13 -8.73 -24.59
CA THR A 694 -2.46 -8.76 -23.95
C THR A 694 -3.50 -8.03 -24.80
N PRO A 695 -4.81 -8.29 -24.65
CA PRO A 695 -5.85 -7.65 -25.44
C PRO A 695 -5.86 -6.10 -25.35
N ASP A 696 -5.33 -5.53 -24.29
CA ASP A 696 -5.15 -4.08 -24.11
C ASP A 696 -3.91 -3.52 -24.85
N GLY A 697 -3.22 -4.36 -25.63
CA GLY A 697 -2.06 -3.99 -26.45
C GLY A 697 -0.74 -3.86 -25.70
N LYS A 698 -0.67 -4.28 -24.45
CA LYS A 698 0.58 -4.32 -23.68
C LYS A 698 1.36 -5.58 -23.97
N TRP A 699 2.68 -5.50 -23.75
CA TRP A 699 3.60 -6.60 -23.99
C TRP A 699 4.20 -7.12 -22.70
N TRP A 700 4.46 -8.42 -22.69
CA TRP A 700 5.05 -9.15 -21.59
C TRP A 700 6.10 -10.12 -22.11
N ALA A 701 7.08 -10.43 -21.26
CA ALA A 701 8.05 -11.48 -21.52
C ALA A 701 7.90 -12.60 -20.49
N VAL A 702 7.82 -13.84 -20.95
CA VAL A 702 8.08 -15.02 -20.13
C VAL A 702 9.51 -15.46 -20.36
N TYR A 703 10.25 -15.78 -19.30
CA TYR A 703 11.64 -16.18 -19.37
C TYR A 703 11.99 -17.07 -18.19
N HIS A 704 13.13 -17.74 -18.22
CA HIS A 704 13.55 -18.55 -17.10
C HIS A 704 14.64 -17.92 -16.25
N ALA A 705 14.75 -18.35 -14.99
CA ALA A 705 15.85 -18.00 -14.10
C ALA A 705 15.99 -19.01 -12.95
N TYR A 706 17.20 -19.09 -12.37
CA TYR A 706 17.44 -19.82 -11.12
C TYR A 706 17.20 -18.93 -9.93
N ASN A 707 16.54 -19.46 -8.88
CA ASN A 707 16.55 -18.82 -7.57
C ASN A 707 17.89 -19.11 -6.89
N LYS A 708 18.70 -18.08 -6.58
CA LYS A 708 20.05 -18.23 -6.01
C LYS A 708 20.09 -19.03 -4.71
N ASP A 709 19.03 -18.91 -3.89
CA ASP A 709 18.93 -19.57 -2.58
C ASP A 709 18.37 -21.01 -2.70
N ARG A 710 17.92 -21.41 -3.91
CA ARG A 710 17.25 -22.68 -4.17
C ARG A 710 17.57 -23.20 -5.57
N LEU A 711 18.85 -23.27 -5.94
CA LEU A 711 19.31 -23.73 -7.25
C LEU A 711 18.83 -25.13 -7.62
N ASN A 712 18.59 -25.99 -6.62
CA ASN A 712 18.07 -27.33 -6.80
C ASN A 712 16.61 -27.39 -7.31
N GLN A 713 15.90 -26.27 -7.35
CA GLN A 713 14.56 -26.18 -7.95
C GLN A 713 14.62 -26.02 -9.48
N GLY A 714 15.81 -25.89 -10.05
CA GLY A 714 15.98 -25.70 -11.49
C GLY A 714 15.61 -24.29 -11.97
N ARG A 715 15.43 -24.16 -13.28
CA ARG A 715 15.08 -22.91 -13.95
C ARG A 715 13.58 -22.68 -13.91
N GLN A 716 13.13 -21.71 -13.14
CA GLN A 716 11.71 -21.41 -12.93
C GLN A 716 11.24 -20.37 -13.95
N THR A 717 9.96 -20.40 -14.32
CA THR A 717 9.39 -19.43 -15.27
C THR A 717 8.94 -18.15 -14.58
N LEU A 718 9.40 -17.01 -15.09
CA LEU A 718 9.08 -15.67 -14.63
C LEU A 718 8.29 -14.91 -15.71
N LEU A 719 7.54 -13.90 -15.27
CA LEU A 719 6.78 -12.98 -16.13
C LEU A 719 7.15 -11.55 -15.80
N GLU A 720 7.43 -10.73 -16.81
CA GLU A 720 7.78 -9.32 -16.66
C GLU A 720 7.12 -8.46 -17.75
N PRO A 721 6.60 -7.25 -17.41
CA PRO A 721 6.07 -6.33 -18.41
C PRO A 721 7.19 -5.83 -19.33
N ILE A 722 6.87 -5.56 -20.58
CA ILE A 722 7.79 -4.98 -21.58
C ILE A 722 7.15 -3.68 -22.10
N GLU A 723 7.93 -2.62 -22.09
CA GLU A 723 7.59 -1.33 -22.67
C GLU A 723 8.21 -1.19 -24.05
N ILE A 724 7.54 -0.43 -24.90
CA ILE A 724 8.08 -0.01 -26.20
C ILE A 724 8.47 1.46 -26.04
N THR A 725 9.74 1.78 -26.21
CA THR A 725 10.25 3.15 -26.13
C THR A 725 9.73 4.01 -27.30
N SER A 726 9.85 5.32 -27.21
CA SER A 726 9.37 6.26 -28.25
C SER A 726 10.06 6.06 -29.61
N ASP A 727 11.28 5.51 -29.62
CA ASP A 727 12.05 5.14 -30.82
C ASP A 727 11.86 3.68 -31.22
N GLY A 728 10.91 2.97 -30.58
CA GLY A 728 10.45 1.63 -30.96
C GLY A 728 11.34 0.49 -30.46
N TRP A 729 12.15 0.65 -29.41
CA TRP A 729 12.89 -0.43 -28.79
C TRP A 729 12.13 -1.06 -27.63
N LEU A 730 12.38 -2.33 -27.39
CA LEU A 730 11.83 -3.06 -26.25
C LEU A 730 12.68 -2.77 -25.00
N LYS A 731 12.02 -2.56 -23.89
CA LYS A 731 12.65 -2.28 -22.59
C LYS A 731 11.89 -2.97 -21.46
N ALA A 732 12.61 -3.61 -20.54
CA ALA A 732 12.06 -4.08 -19.28
C ALA A 732 12.03 -2.91 -18.27
N PRO A 733 10.87 -2.44 -17.79
CA PRO A 733 10.76 -1.22 -16.96
C PRO A 733 11.36 -1.38 -15.57
N THR A 734 11.42 -2.59 -15.06
CA THR A 734 11.96 -2.89 -13.74
C THR A 734 13.49 -2.86 -13.67
N GLY A 735 14.17 -2.77 -14.82
CA GLY A 735 15.62 -2.70 -14.90
C GLY A 735 16.30 -4.00 -14.47
N ALA A 736 17.39 -3.89 -13.67
CA ALA A 736 18.24 -5.01 -13.29
C ALA A 736 17.55 -6.05 -12.41
N GLU A 737 16.69 -5.63 -11.49
CA GLU A 737 16.02 -6.52 -10.54
C GLU A 737 14.50 -6.41 -10.69
N VAL A 738 13.84 -7.55 -10.81
CA VAL A 738 12.37 -7.59 -10.89
C VAL A 738 11.77 -7.25 -9.54
N VAL A 739 11.03 -6.17 -9.49
CA VAL A 739 10.40 -5.63 -8.28
C VAL A 739 9.06 -6.31 -8.02
N HIS A 740 8.86 -6.86 -6.84
CA HIS A 740 7.66 -7.60 -6.47
C HIS A 740 6.86 -6.96 -5.33
N PRO A 741 5.51 -7.10 -5.35
CA PRO A 741 4.67 -7.72 -6.37
C PRO A 741 4.52 -6.85 -7.62
N LEU A 742 4.41 -7.50 -8.78
CA LEU A 742 4.10 -6.85 -10.06
C LEU A 742 2.59 -6.68 -10.22
N ALA A 743 2.15 -5.67 -10.97
CA ALA A 743 0.76 -5.56 -11.39
C ALA A 743 0.43 -6.70 -12.38
N LYS A 744 -0.71 -7.37 -12.20
CA LYS A 744 -1.19 -8.38 -13.14
C LYS A 744 -1.47 -7.78 -14.52
N PRO A 745 -1.30 -8.57 -15.59
CA PRO A 745 -1.81 -8.20 -16.91
C PRO A 745 -3.31 -7.88 -16.87
N VAL A 746 -3.73 -6.86 -17.59
CA VAL A 746 -5.15 -6.54 -17.74
C VAL A 746 -5.72 -7.36 -18.91
N ILE A 747 -6.52 -8.37 -18.59
CA ILE A 747 -7.19 -9.24 -19.57
C ILE A 747 -8.68 -9.16 -19.24
N GLU A 748 -9.52 -8.77 -20.21
CA GLU A 748 -10.97 -8.70 -19.99
C GLU A 748 -11.52 -10.08 -19.65
N GLU A 749 -12.07 -10.21 -18.45
CA GLU A 749 -12.75 -11.44 -18.01
C GLU A 749 -13.99 -11.70 -18.87
N ASN A 750 -14.01 -12.82 -19.54
CA ASN A 750 -15.23 -13.36 -20.14
C ASN A 750 -16.10 -14.00 -19.03
N GLN A 751 -16.78 -13.19 -18.24
CA GLN A 751 -17.73 -13.63 -17.19
C GLN A 751 -18.81 -14.62 -17.68
N LYS A 752 -18.95 -14.83 -18.98
CA LYS A 752 -19.91 -15.78 -19.58
C LYS A 752 -19.38 -17.21 -19.68
N ARG A 753 -18.07 -17.47 -19.60
CA ARG A 753 -17.51 -18.84 -19.72
C ARG A 753 -17.45 -19.61 -18.41
N GLU A 754 -17.20 -18.99 -17.29
CA GLU A 754 -17.16 -19.69 -16.00
C GLU A 754 -18.50 -20.36 -15.65
N LYS A 755 -19.63 -19.76 -16.01
CA LYS A 755 -20.95 -20.39 -15.85
C LYS A 755 -21.18 -21.62 -16.74
N LYS A 756 -20.42 -21.82 -17.83
CA LYS A 756 -20.57 -22.94 -18.75
C LYS A 756 -19.66 -24.12 -18.42
N ILE A 757 -18.54 -23.91 -17.75
CA ILE A 757 -17.59 -24.97 -17.36
C ILE A 757 -18.07 -25.61 -16.03
N SER A 758 -18.56 -24.82 -15.07
CA SER A 758 -19.11 -25.35 -13.81
C SER A 758 -20.37 -26.20 -14.00
N SER A 759 -21.09 -26.07 -15.11
CA SER A 759 -22.27 -26.87 -15.40
C SER A 759 -21.99 -28.21 -16.10
N LYS A 760 -20.75 -28.47 -16.55
CA LYS A 760 -20.39 -29.73 -17.27
C LYS A 760 -19.55 -30.70 -16.45
N ILE A 761 -18.96 -30.26 -15.33
CA ILE A 761 -18.29 -31.15 -14.38
C ILE A 761 -19.26 -31.41 -13.26
N GLY A 762 -19.99 -32.56 -13.35
CA GLY A 762 -20.93 -33.04 -12.31
C GLY A 762 -20.24 -33.45 -11.02
N GLY A 763 -19.33 -32.64 -10.49
CA GLY A 763 -18.73 -32.80 -9.17
C GLY A 763 -19.33 -31.79 -8.20
N LYS A 764 -19.83 -32.28 -7.06
CA LYS A 764 -20.22 -31.39 -5.94
C LYS A 764 -19.08 -30.48 -5.58
N LYS A 765 -19.28 -29.15 -5.65
CA LYS A 765 -18.36 -28.18 -5.12
C LYS A 765 -18.24 -28.41 -3.61
N ILE A 766 -17.07 -28.82 -3.14
CA ILE A 766 -16.80 -28.96 -1.70
C ILE A 766 -16.53 -27.53 -1.19
N THR A 767 -17.52 -26.92 -0.56
CA THR A 767 -17.39 -25.65 0.15
C THR A 767 -17.42 -25.93 1.64
N GLY A 768 -16.25 -25.84 2.31
CA GLY A 768 -16.13 -26.03 3.76
C GLY A 768 -14.76 -26.59 4.15
N GLU A 769 -14.31 -26.34 5.37
CA GLU A 769 -13.18 -27.06 5.97
C GLU A 769 -13.49 -28.55 6.03
N TYR A 770 -12.62 -29.35 5.42
CA TYR A 770 -12.76 -30.80 5.40
C TYR A 770 -11.88 -31.41 6.49
N ASP A 771 -12.50 -32.03 7.47
CA ASP A 771 -11.79 -32.75 8.54
C ASP A 771 -11.44 -34.17 8.04
N PHE A 772 -10.26 -34.33 7.46
CA PHE A 772 -9.70 -35.59 6.96
C PHE A 772 -9.57 -36.68 8.05
N ALA A 773 -9.62 -36.31 9.33
CA ALA A 773 -9.55 -37.28 10.43
C ALA A 773 -10.85 -38.05 10.61
N LYS A 774 -11.98 -37.59 10.07
CA LYS A 774 -13.29 -38.19 10.31
C LYS A 774 -13.78 -39.16 9.25
N SER A 775 -13.37 -39.07 7.98
CA SER A 775 -13.75 -40.05 6.94
C SER A 775 -12.91 -39.89 5.65
N LEU A 776 -12.27 -40.98 5.24
CA LEU A 776 -11.69 -41.17 3.90
C LEU A 776 -12.64 -41.79 2.89
N SER A 777 -13.91 -42.09 3.28
CA SER A 777 -14.89 -42.77 2.44
C SER A 777 -15.33 -41.96 1.21
N ASP A 778 -15.14 -40.67 1.22
CA ASP A 778 -15.52 -39.74 0.14
C ASP A 778 -14.46 -39.62 -0.97
N PHE A 779 -13.31 -40.23 -0.76
CA PHE A 779 -12.23 -40.25 -1.76
C PHE A 779 -12.20 -41.58 -2.50
N ARG A 780 -12.48 -41.57 -3.79
CA ARG A 780 -12.29 -42.74 -4.67
C ARG A 780 -10.84 -42.78 -5.12
N ILE A 781 -10.09 -43.71 -4.56
CA ILE A 781 -8.75 -44.04 -5.07
C ILE A 781 -8.93 -44.80 -6.40
N GLY A 782 -8.38 -44.30 -7.49
CA GLY A 782 -8.43 -44.95 -8.80
C GLY A 782 -7.88 -46.38 -8.73
N LYS A 783 -8.48 -47.32 -9.47
CA LYS A 783 -8.11 -48.74 -9.48
C LYS A 783 -6.65 -49.06 -9.86
N GLU A 784 -5.92 -48.05 -10.35
CA GLU A 784 -4.52 -48.18 -10.83
C GLU A 784 -3.48 -47.99 -9.71
N TRP A 785 -3.86 -47.53 -8.51
CA TRP A 785 -2.96 -47.36 -7.38
C TRP A 785 -2.87 -48.59 -6.49
N LYS A 786 -2.22 -49.63 -6.98
CA LYS A 786 -1.88 -50.79 -6.16
C LYS A 786 -0.52 -50.55 -5.49
N GLY A 787 -0.53 -50.26 -4.17
CA GLY A 787 0.70 -50.38 -3.39
C GLY A 787 1.04 -49.29 -2.36
N TRP A 788 0.27 -48.21 -2.21
CA TRP A 788 0.54 -47.23 -1.16
C TRP A 788 -0.51 -47.32 -0.05
N LYS A 789 -0.11 -47.75 1.14
CA LYS A 789 -0.88 -47.54 2.37
C LYS A 789 -0.54 -46.19 2.88
N LEU A 790 -1.41 -45.19 2.70
CA LEU A 790 -1.32 -43.89 3.38
C LEU A 790 -1.47 -44.15 4.89
N SER A 791 -0.43 -43.89 5.67
CA SER A 791 -0.52 -43.85 7.11
C SER A 791 -1.36 -42.68 7.56
N LEU A 792 -2.42 -42.93 8.34
CA LEU A 792 -3.26 -41.90 8.94
C LEU A 792 -2.47 -40.86 9.76
N ILE A 793 -1.28 -41.22 10.24
CA ILE A 793 -0.37 -40.32 10.99
C ILE A 793 0.16 -39.18 10.11
N HIS A 794 0.29 -39.38 8.80
CA HIS A 794 0.74 -38.32 7.89
C HIS A 794 -0.35 -37.33 7.49
N ILE A 795 -1.61 -37.65 7.73
CA ILE A 795 -2.77 -36.82 7.42
C ILE A 795 -3.21 -35.98 8.63
N SER A 796 -2.95 -36.46 9.84
CA SER A 796 -3.38 -35.79 11.08
C SER A 796 -2.43 -34.70 11.61
N GLU A 797 -1.23 -34.54 11.06
CA GLU A 797 -0.27 -33.51 11.50
C GLU A 797 0.38 -32.78 10.30
N PRO A 798 -0.35 -31.97 9.54
CA PRO A 798 0.23 -31.21 8.42
C PRO A 798 1.27 -30.19 8.86
N THR A 799 1.34 -29.86 10.14
CA THR A 799 2.31 -28.91 10.72
C THR A 799 3.71 -29.48 10.92
N ARG A 800 3.91 -30.80 10.93
CA ARG A 800 5.25 -31.40 11.07
C ARG A 800 5.99 -31.61 9.76
N LEU A 801 5.29 -31.64 8.62
CA LEU A 801 5.95 -31.76 7.29
C LEU A 801 6.68 -30.48 6.83
N GLY A 802 6.41 -29.33 7.43
CA GLY A 802 7.10 -28.07 7.14
C GLY A 802 8.41 -27.88 7.90
N MET A 803 8.82 -28.82 8.76
CA MET A 803 10.04 -28.73 9.57
C MET A 803 11.18 -29.66 9.13
N ILE A 804 10.98 -30.43 8.06
CA ILE A 804 12.04 -31.30 7.50
C ILE A 804 12.19 -30.98 6.01
N SER A 805 12.77 -29.84 5.72
CA SER A 805 13.52 -29.55 4.48
C SER A 805 14.35 -28.29 4.66
#